data_c507b4d433dae3909a3137adf90b8bcf
#
_entry.id   c507b4d433dae3909a3137adf90b8bcf
#
_cell.length_a   1.000
_cell.length_b   1.000
_cell.length_c   1.000
_cell.angle_alpha   90.00
_cell.angle_beta   90.00
_cell.angle_gamma   90.00
#
_symmetry.space_group_name_H-M   'P 1'
#
loop_
_entity.id
_entity.type
_entity.pdbx_description
1 polymer ?
#
loop_
_entity_poly.entity_id
_entity_poly.type
_entity_poly.pdbx_seq_one_letter_code
_entity_poly.pdbx_strand_id
1 'polypeptide(L)'
;MRPRLTLKAIAVIGAGTLAVAVSTTAGFAAPNRVTVAGTKPGWVASATRTGSPSASKRLSVNVILPLRNTTAIQNFVTAVSDPTSPSYGKYLTPAQFNARFGPTAAQVKQVRRYLVGQGLSVTSVAQGNRWVTASGTVAKVSKAFGTTLRTYRYHGQTSLAPTANLTVPSSIAPLIAGVTGIDSISNKHRTSAVKPVANAAKATRTNAETATSKAAPHANSAPRAKPAATPPASQPCSTYWGQFSQTVPSTYGKTKLPTTPCGYGPQDIRKAYGIDGAIHAGDTGRGVVVAITDAYAQPTMLADLNHWSTDHGLPKMKSGQYTQAGTADPSTFANQNPCGGEVGWNEEEALDVEAVHGMAPDAIIHYVGGKDCDTGLDTALNYIVQTHSAEIVSNSWGATGEDNLGSSETLEHSIFMQGAAEGIGFYFSSGDDGDDTIDGLAHPEADYPSTDPNVTAVGGTTLAVTKTGSTLFQTSWGDTVDQVNFNTTPATLSEPLPGEFYFGTGGGTSKLFTQPAYQKGVVADTFALKTGVRHRVTPDVALDADPETGYEVALTEPDANGHKTYTSFVIGGTSLSSPLFAGFQALASQGRHVALGFANPVLYNKRATAFTDIVNPATPIAFSTQSGAYVLVLGQDTSLVGIKGFDNTTGLGTPAGLRFLLSERS
;
A
#
# COMPACT_ATOMS: atom_id res chain seq x y z
N MET A 1 -0.09 76.61 15.20
CA MET A 1 -0.68 77.84 14.68
C MET A 1 -1.78 77.50 13.72
N ARG A 2 -3.01 77.88 14.10
CA ARG A 2 -4.19 77.95 13.20
C ARG A 2 -4.15 79.33 12.53
N PRO A 3 -4.74 79.58 11.33
CA PRO A 3 -6.10 80.06 11.26
C PRO A 3 -6.95 79.45 10.15
N ARG A 4 -8.21 79.14 10.33
CA ARG A 4 -9.48 79.85 10.35
C ARG A 4 -9.94 80.48 9.02
N LEU A 5 -11.06 79.91 8.53
CA LEU A 5 -12.30 80.49 8.04
C LEU A 5 -12.31 81.36 6.77
N THR A 6 -13.24 81.00 5.83
CA THR A 6 -14.50 81.78 5.66
C THR A 6 -15.56 81.07 4.78
N LEU A 7 -16.77 81.08 5.27
CA LEU A 7 -18.02 80.77 4.56
C LEU A 7 -18.38 81.86 3.54
N LYS A 8 -19.01 81.52 2.45
CA LYS A 8 -20.11 82.31 1.87
C LYS A 8 -21.16 81.42 1.23
N ALA A 9 -22.38 81.51 1.72
CA ALA A 9 -23.64 80.99 1.20
C ALA A 9 -24.26 82.00 0.21
N ILE A 10 -25.19 81.53 -0.61
CA ILE A 10 -26.42 82.14 -1.14
C ILE A 10 -26.98 81.23 -2.21
N ALA A 11 -28.04 80.52 -2.04
CA ALA A 11 -29.48 80.69 -2.11
C ALA A 11 -30.09 80.28 -3.46
N VAL A 12 -30.81 79.18 -3.45
CA VAL A 12 -32.29 79.01 -3.67
C VAL A 12 -32.83 79.22 -5.11
N ILE A 13 -33.43 78.19 -5.71
CA ILE A 13 -34.86 78.08 -6.15
C ILE A 13 -35.01 76.89 -7.14
N GLY A 14 -36.04 76.06 -6.96
CA GLY A 14 -36.62 75.30 -8.03
C GLY A 14 -37.08 73.88 -7.65
N ALA A 15 -38.33 73.73 -7.26
CA ALA A 15 -39.00 72.45 -6.98
C ALA A 15 -39.17 71.61 -8.27
N GLY A 16 -38.86 70.35 -8.16
CA GLY A 16 -39.19 69.30 -9.12
C GLY A 16 -39.08 67.95 -8.47
N THR A 17 -40.18 67.46 -7.91
CA THR A 17 -40.28 66.12 -7.32
C THR A 17 -40.17 65.04 -8.44
N LEU A 18 -38.99 64.47 -8.68
CA LEU A 18 -38.85 63.20 -9.39
C LEU A 18 -38.59 62.10 -8.31
N ALA A 19 -39.61 61.29 -8.04
CA ALA A 19 -39.46 60.09 -7.22
C ALA A 19 -38.62 59.06 -7.99
N VAL A 20 -37.28 59.04 -7.72
CA VAL A 20 -36.43 57.94 -8.16
C VAL A 20 -36.61 56.80 -7.16
N ALA A 21 -37.37 55.76 -7.59
CA ALA A 21 -37.40 54.49 -6.87
C ALA A 21 -36.01 53.88 -6.91
N VAL A 22 -35.21 54.04 -5.84
CA VAL A 22 -33.96 53.31 -5.63
C VAL A 22 -34.38 51.89 -5.29
N SER A 23 -34.40 51.01 -6.31
CA SER A 23 -34.42 49.58 -6.08
C SER A 23 -33.10 49.19 -5.44
N THR A 24 -33.08 49.07 -4.13
CA THR A 24 -32.00 48.40 -3.43
C THR A 24 -32.06 46.92 -3.81
N THR A 25 -31.38 46.53 -4.92
CA THR A 25 -31.00 45.15 -5.08
C THR A 25 -30.11 44.82 -3.90
N ALA A 26 -30.67 44.11 -2.93
CA ALA A 26 -29.87 43.47 -1.86
C ALA A 26 -28.87 42.55 -2.62
N GLY A 27 -27.67 43.06 -2.86
CA GLY A 27 -26.55 42.26 -3.32
C GLY A 27 -26.29 41.21 -2.25
N PHE A 28 -26.75 39.98 -2.49
CA PHE A 28 -26.29 38.88 -1.68
C PHE A 28 -24.76 38.85 -1.81
N ALA A 29 -24.06 39.24 -0.77
CA ALA A 29 -22.61 39.09 -0.69
C ALA A 29 -22.30 37.62 -1.02
N ALA A 30 -21.41 37.39 -1.96
CA ALA A 30 -20.99 36.04 -2.29
C ALA A 30 -20.57 35.34 -0.98
N PRO A 31 -21.06 34.13 -0.72
CA PRO A 31 -20.79 33.47 0.54
C PRO A 31 -19.27 33.35 0.72
N ASN A 32 -18.77 33.76 1.89
CA ASN A 32 -17.36 33.65 2.25
C ASN A 32 -16.95 32.17 2.10
N ARG A 33 -15.97 31.90 1.25
CA ARG A 33 -15.47 30.54 0.97
C ARG A 33 -14.20 30.27 1.76
N VAL A 34 -14.06 29.03 2.22
CA VAL A 34 -12.93 28.53 3.02
C VAL A 34 -12.27 27.40 2.24
N THR A 35 -10.95 27.36 2.27
CA THR A 35 -10.15 26.29 1.65
C THR A 35 -10.27 25.00 2.45
N VAL A 36 -10.50 23.89 1.76
CA VAL A 36 -10.36 22.54 2.29
C VAL A 36 -8.95 22.07 1.96
N ALA A 37 -8.07 22.04 2.95
CA ALA A 37 -6.67 21.68 2.78
C ALA A 37 -6.52 20.21 2.33
N GLY A 38 -5.39 19.87 1.68
CA GLY A 38 -5.10 18.49 1.24
C GLY A 38 -5.97 17.97 0.08
N THR A 39 -6.76 18.82 -0.57
CA THR A 39 -7.66 18.39 -1.67
C THR A 39 -7.08 18.58 -3.06
N LYS A 40 -5.91 19.18 -3.20
CA LYS A 40 -5.11 19.17 -4.41
C LYS A 40 -4.04 18.10 -4.24
N PRO A 41 -4.00 17.04 -5.07
CA PRO A 41 -3.00 16.00 -4.99
C PRO A 41 -1.58 16.55 -5.24
N GLY A 42 -0.58 16.01 -4.55
CA GLY A 42 0.82 16.42 -4.65
C GLY A 42 1.39 16.27 -6.06
N TRP A 43 1.08 15.15 -6.72
CA TRP A 43 1.54 14.83 -8.07
C TRP A 43 1.24 15.94 -9.12
N VAL A 44 0.24 16.78 -8.89
CA VAL A 44 -0.09 17.90 -9.81
C VAL A 44 1.05 18.91 -9.92
N ALA A 45 1.96 18.96 -8.94
CA ALA A 45 3.11 19.87 -8.98
C ALA A 45 4.17 19.46 -10.01
N SER A 46 4.35 18.15 -10.24
CA SER A 46 5.31 17.60 -11.19
C SER A 46 4.70 17.26 -12.56
N ALA A 47 3.36 17.32 -12.70
CA ALA A 47 2.64 16.95 -13.91
C ALA A 47 2.61 18.07 -14.97
N THR A 48 2.65 17.68 -16.25
CA THR A 48 2.48 18.61 -17.38
C THR A 48 1.01 18.83 -17.69
N ARG A 49 0.53 20.07 -17.55
CA ARG A 49 -0.84 20.43 -17.92
C ARG A 49 -1.06 20.30 -19.44
N THR A 50 -2.07 19.53 -19.85
CA THR A 50 -2.36 19.24 -21.25
C THR A 50 -3.63 19.94 -21.78
N GLY A 51 -4.58 20.34 -20.90
CA GLY A 51 -5.81 20.96 -21.38
C GLY A 51 -6.89 21.15 -20.33
N SER A 52 -8.12 21.11 -20.78
CA SER A 52 -9.34 21.21 -19.98
C SER A 52 -10.28 20.07 -20.30
N PRO A 53 -10.90 19.42 -19.32
CA PRO A 53 -11.93 18.43 -19.58
C PRO A 53 -13.17 19.10 -20.19
N SER A 54 -13.99 18.32 -20.90
CA SER A 54 -15.31 18.79 -21.32
C SER A 54 -16.15 19.21 -20.12
N ALA A 55 -16.73 20.40 -20.18
CA ALA A 55 -17.61 20.93 -19.12
C ALA A 55 -18.82 20.02 -18.84
N SER A 56 -19.26 19.26 -19.85
CA SER A 56 -20.40 18.32 -19.80
C SER A 56 -20.00 16.91 -19.34
N LYS A 57 -18.68 16.55 -19.28
CA LYS A 57 -18.20 15.26 -18.75
C LYS A 57 -18.78 15.07 -17.33
N ARG A 58 -19.37 13.90 -17.08
CA ARG A 58 -19.89 13.56 -15.75
C ARG A 58 -18.79 13.03 -14.85
N LEU A 59 -18.86 13.43 -13.59
CA LEU A 59 -18.02 12.92 -12.50
C LEU A 59 -18.92 12.37 -11.40
N SER A 60 -18.45 11.38 -10.71
CA SER A 60 -18.96 10.92 -9.42
C SER A 60 -17.93 11.31 -8.36
N VAL A 61 -18.37 11.95 -7.30
CA VAL A 61 -17.50 12.44 -6.22
C VAL A 61 -18.00 11.95 -4.88
N ASN A 62 -17.08 11.61 -3.98
CA ASN A 62 -17.38 11.28 -2.60
C ASN A 62 -16.98 12.45 -1.71
N VAL A 63 -17.95 13.08 -1.08
CA VAL A 63 -17.73 14.18 -0.11
C VAL A 63 -17.57 13.57 1.27
N ILE A 64 -16.36 13.60 1.79
CA ILE A 64 -15.95 12.97 3.04
C ILE A 64 -16.38 13.86 4.21
N LEU A 65 -17.05 13.26 5.20
CA LEU A 65 -17.41 13.94 6.45
C LEU A 65 -16.37 13.64 7.53
N PRO A 66 -15.95 14.65 8.32
CA PRO A 66 -14.96 14.46 9.37
C PRO A 66 -15.54 13.64 10.53
N LEU A 67 -14.69 12.82 11.15
CA LEU A 67 -14.96 12.28 12.47
C LEU A 67 -15.08 13.40 13.50
N ARG A 68 -15.87 13.17 14.53
CA ARG A 68 -16.05 14.11 15.64
C ARG A 68 -15.00 13.85 16.70
N ASN A 69 -14.32 14.90 17.16
CA ASN A 69 -13.34 14.86 18.26
C ASN A 69 -12.18 13.83 18.03
N THR A 70 -11.40 14.04 16.98
CA THR A 70 -10.27 13.18 16.60
C THR A 70 -9.24 13.00 17.73
N THR A 71 -9.01 14.03 18.55
CA THR A 71 -8.14 13.92 19.74
C THR A 71 -8.65 12.88 20.74
N ALA A 72 -9.98 12.83 20.99
CA ALA A 72 -10.52 11.82 21.88
C ALA A 72 -10.49 10.42 21.28
N ILE A 73 -10.57 10.29 19.95
CA ILE A 73 -10.37 9.01 19.26
C ILE A 73 -8.92 8.55 19.45
N GLN A 74 -7.95 9.42 19.19
CA GLN A 74 -6.52 9.08 19.31
C GLN A 74 -6.16 8.67 20.75
N ASN A 75 -6.67 9.40 21.74
CA ASN A 75 -6.49 9.03 23.16
C ASN A 75 -7.14 7.68 23.49
N PHE A 76 -8.31 7.41 22.91
CA PHE A 76 -8.99 6.13 23.09
C PHE A 76 -8.21 4.98 22.44
N VAL A 77 -7.79 5.15 21.19
CA VAL A 77 -6.95 4.16 20.47
C VAL A 77 -5.68 3.86 21.28
N THR A 78 -4.97 4.88 21.73
CA THR A 78 -3.78 4.69 22.57
C THR A 78 -4.11 3.87 23.82
N ALA A 79 -5.20 4.17 24.51
CA ALA A 79 -5.56 3.49 25.75
C ALA A 79 -5.98 2.02 25.54
N VAL A 80 -6.65 1.69 24.44
CA VAL A 80 -7.11 0.31 24.19
C VAL A 80 -6.06 -0.57 23.51
N SER A 81 -5.02 0.03 22.88
CA SER A 81 -3.95 -0.69 22.19
C SER A 81 -2.66 -0.81 23.02
N ASP A 82 -2.51 -0.03 24.11
CA ASP A 82 -1.33 -0.12 24.97
C ASP A 82 -1.48 -1.29 25.96
N PRO A 83 -0.61 -2.33 25.90
CA PRO A 83 -0.71 -3.49 26.78
C PRO A 83 -0.50 -3.15 28.28
N THR A 84 0.06 -1.97 28.59
CA THR A 84 0.24 -1.49 29.98
C THR A 84 -0.98 -0.73 30.49
N SER A 85 -1.94 -0.40 29.63
CA SER A 85 -3.12 0.37 29.99
C SER A 85 -4.19 -0.49 30.67
N PRO A 86 -4.88 0.01 31.72
CA PRO A 86 -6.03 -0.68 32.30
C PRO A 86 -7.24 -0.77 31.33
N SER A 87 -7.18 -0.07 30.21
CA SER A 87 -8.19 -0.10 29.15
C SER A 87 -7.80 -1.01 27.96
N TYR A 88 -6.64 -1.69 28.03
CA TYR A 88 -6.20 -2.59 26.96
C TYR A 88 -7.27 -3.61 26.59
N GLY A 89 -7.53 -3.76 25.28
CA GLY A 89 -8.52 -4.69 24.75
C GLY A 89 -10.00 -4.31 24.99
N LYS A 90 -10.29 -3.14 25.57
CA LYS A 90 -11.68 -2.68 25.77
C LYS A 90 -12.17 -1.90 24.55
N TYR A 91 -12.29 -2.59 23.45
CA TYR A 91 -12.66 -2.02 22.16
C TYR A 91 -14.13 -1.60 22.08
N LEU A 92 -14.43 -0.73 21.12
CA LEU A 92 -15.80 -0.33 20.77
C LEU A 92 -16.38 -1.25 19.70
N THR A 93 -17.68 -1.41 19.70
CA THR A 93 -18.39 -1.91 18.52
C THR A 93 -18.52 -0.81 17.47
N PRO A 94 -18.76 -1.14 16.16
CA PRO A 94 -19.02 -0.13 15.13
C PRO A 94 -20.16 0.83 15.49
N ALA A 95 -21.22 0.30 16.10
CA ALA A 95 -22.36 1.12 16.57
C ALA A 95 -21.94 2.12 17.67
N GLN A 96 -21.14 1.67 18.65
CA GLN A 96 -20.62 2.55 19.71
C GLN A 96 -19.64 3.60 19.15
N PHE A 97 -18.75 3.20 18.23
CA PHE A 97 -17.84 4.14 17.56
C PHE A 97 -18.62 5.21 16.80
N ASN A 98 -19.55 4.80 15.94
CA ASN A 98 -20.37 5.73 15.15
C ASN A 98 -21.22 6.67 16.03
N ALA A 99 -21.83 6.17 17.09
CA ALA A 99 -22.57 7.00 18.03
C ALA A 99 -21.69 8.05 18.70
N ARG A 100 -20.48 7.69 19.09
CA ARG A 100 -19.54 8.54 19.82
C ARG A 100 -18.78 9.50 18.90
N PHE A 101 -18.31 9.03 17.75
CA PHE A 101 -17.33 9.71 16.91
C PHE A 101 -17.74 9.89 15.44
N GLY A 102 -18.65 9.09 14.93
CA GLY A 102 -19.09 9.14 13.54
C GLY A 102 -19.87 10.41 13.19
N PRO A 103 -19.91 10.81 11.91
CA PRO A 103 -20.74 11.92 11.46
C PRO A 103 -22.22 11.66 11.73
N THR A 104 -22.94 12.68 12.16
CA THR A 104 -24.36 12.58 12.49
C THR A 104 -25.25 12.64 11.24
N ALA A 105 -26.45 12.08 11.31
CA ALA A 105 -27.45 12.20 10.25
C ALA A 105 -27.81 13.67 9.92
N ALA A 106 -27.72 14.57 10.92
CA ALA A 106 -27.94 16.00 10.73
C ALA A 106 -26.84 16.63 9.86
N GLN A 107 -25.58 16.26 10.07
CA GLN A 107 -24.45 16.70 9.25
C GLN A 107 -24.59 16.19 7.82
N VAL A 108 -24.90 14.90 7.63
CA VAL A 108 -25.18 14.31 6.30
C VAL A 108 -26.31 15.09 5.60
N LYS A 109 -27.41 15.38 6.31
CA LYS A 109 -28.54 16.16 5.73
C LYS A 109 -28.09 17.55 5.28
N GLN A 110 -27.18 18.21 5.99
CA GLN A 110 -26.64 19.51 5.58
C GLN A 110 -25.77 19.40 4.33
N VAL A 111 -24.85 18.43 4.29
CA VAL A 111 -24.00 18.18 3.11
C VAL A 111 -24.86 17.83 1.89
N ARG A 112 -25.86 16.95 2.02
CA ARG A 112 -26.80 16.62 0.93
C ARG A 112 -27.54 17.84 0.42
N ARG A 113 -28.04 18.71 1.28
CA ARG A 113 -28.74 19.96 0.89
C ARG A 113 -27.80 20.89 0.12
N TYR A 114 -26.55 21.00 0.58
CA TYR A 114 -25.54 21.79 -0.13
C TYR A 114 -25.30 21.25 -1.54
N LEU A 115 -25.03 19.95 -1.70
CA LEU A 115 -24.75 19.32 -3.00
C LEU A 115 -25.91 19.47 -3.98
N VAL A 116 -27.14 19.21 -3.52
CA VAL A 116 -28.35 19.40 -4.34
C VAL A 116 -28.53 20.86 -4.73
N GLY A 117 -28.29 21.80 -3.81
CA GLY A 117 -28.33 23.24 -4.06
C GLY A 117 -27.28 23.71 -5.11
N GLN A 118 -26.18 22.97 -5.25
CA GLN A 118 -25.18 23.19 -6.32
C GLN A 118 -25.55 22.47 -7.63
N GLY A 119 -26.68 21.79 -7.69
CA GLY A 119 -27.17 21.07 -8.87
C GLY A 119 -26.50 19.70 -9.09
N LEU A 120 -25.90 19.12 -8.05
CA LEU A 120 -25.41 17.74 -8.04
C LEU A 120 -26.52 16.78 -7.61
N SER A 121 -26.51 15.56 -8.15
CA SER A 121 -27.42 14.48 -7.79
C SER A 121 -26.77 13.59 -6.74
N VAL A 122 -27.31 13.55 -5.52
CA VAL A 122 -26.83 12.64 -4.48
C VAL A 122 -27.31 11.22 -4.79
N THR A 123 -26.39 10.27 -4.89
CA THR A 123 -26.65 8.88 -5.29
C THR A 123 -26.63 7.92 -4.10
N SER A 124 -25.77 8.14 -3.12
CA SER A 124 -25.67 7.28 -1.92
C SER A 124 -25.08 8.01 -0.73
N VAL A 125 -25.14 7.37 0.42
CA VAL A 125 -24.41 7.72 1.64
C VAL A 125 -23.73 6.45 2.13
N ALA A 126 -22.44 6.52 2.38
CA ALA A 126 -21.66 5.38 2.86
C ALA A 126 -22.09 4.95 4.27
N GLN A 127 -21.87 3.68 4.60
CA GLN A 127 -22.07 3.18 5.96
C GLN A 127 -21.24 4.02 6.96
N GLY A 128 -21.74 4.17 8.17
CA GLY A 128 -21.15 5.06 9.18
C GLY A 128 -21.22 6.55 8.83
N ASN A 129 -21.98 6.96 7.79
CA ASN A 129 -22.07 8.34 7.30
C ASN A 129 -20.72 8.94 6.85
N ARG A 130 -19.77 8.10 6.43
CA ARG A 130 -18.39 8.50 6.17
C ARG A 130 -18.28 9.47 5.01
N TRP A 131 -19.05 9.25 3.96
CA TRP A 131 -19.12 10.17 2.81
C TRP A 131 -20.51 10.18 2.19
N VAL A 132 -20.77 11.24 1.42
CA VAL A 132 -21.92 11.37 0.54
C VAL A 132 -21.46 11.33 -0.89
N THR A 133 -21.92 10.34 -1.66
CA THR A 133 -21.66 10.24 -3.09
C THR A 133 -22.63 11.10 -3.87
N ALA A 134 -22.10 11.91 -4.77
CA ALA A 134 -22.89 12.76 -5.65
C ALA A 134 -22.31 12.78 -7.06
N SER A 135 -23.17 12.91 -8.06
CA SER A 135 -22.77 13.01 -9.46
C SER A 135 -23.21 14.31 -10.11
N GLY A 136 -22.40 14.79 -11.04
CA GLY A 136 -22.69 15.99 -11.82
C GLY A 136 -21.71 16.20 -12.95
N THR A 137 -21.93 17.25 -13.74
CA THR A 137 -20.97 17.63 -14.78
C THR A 137 -19.74 18.29 -14.17
N VAL A 138 -18.60 18.25 -14.88
CA VAL A 138 -17.37 18.98 -14.51
C VAL A 138 -17.67 20.44 -14.15
N ALA A 139 -18.52 21.12 -14.91
CA ALA A 139 -18.92 22.49 -14.62
C ALA A 139 -19.63 22.64 -13.27
N LYS A 140 -20.55 21.72 -12.92
CA LYS A 140 -21.25 21.73 -11.63
C LYS A 140 -20.34 21.40 -10.47
N VAL A 141 -19.47 20.39 -10.62
CA VAL A 141 -18.47 20.01 -9.61
C VAL A 141 -17.49 21.15 -9.35
N SER A 142 -16.94 21.75 -10.42
CA SER A 142 -16.04 22.92 -10.31
C SER A 142 -16.69 24.09 -9.57
N LYS A 143 -17.97 24.39 -9.87
CA LYS A 143 -18.74 25.44 -9.19
C LYS A 143 -18.97 25.11 -7.72
N ALA A 144 -19.41 23.88 -7.43
CA ALA A 144 -19.68 23.45 -6.05
C ALA A 144 -18.42 23.60 -5.18
N PHE A 145 -17.29 23.12 -5.65
CA PHE A 145 -16.06 23.10 -4.89
C PHE A 145 -15.11 24.26 -5.18
N GLY A 146 -15.53 25.29 -5.91
CA GLY A 146 -14.77 26.52 -6.14
C GLY A 146 -13.39 26.27 -6.72
N THR A 147 -13.24 25.29 -7.59
CA THR A 147 -11.97 24.91 -8.22
C THR A 147 -12.10 24.87 -9.74
N THR A 148 -10.94 24.86 -10.40
CA THR A 148 -10.85 24.60 -11.83
C THR A 148 -10.24 23.22 -12.04
N LEU A 149 -10.93 22.34 -12.76
CA LEU A 149 -10.40 21.04 -13.15
C LEU A 149 -9.64 21.14 -14.48
N ARG A 150 -8.48 20.46 -14.55
CA ARG A 150 -7.63 20.42 -15.75
C ARG A 150 -7.20 18.98 -16.02
N THR A 151 -6.78 18.75 -17.27
CA THR A 151 -6.11 17.51 -17.66
C THR A 151 -4.62 17.71 -17.61
N TYR A 152 -3.92 16.69 -17.11
CA TYR A 152 -2.48 16.65 -16.93
C TYR A 152 -1.93 15.35 -17.52
N ARG A 153 -0.68 15.40 -17.97
CA ARG A 153 0.12 14.19 -18.25
C ARG A 153 1.07 13.97 -17.09
N TYR A 154 0.99 12.78 -16.49
CA TYR A 154 1.82 12.33 -15.39
C TYR A 154 2.11 10.84 -15.57
N HIS A 155 3.38 10.42 -15.52
CA HIS A 155 3.83 9.04 -15.76
C HIS A 155 3.16 8.40 -17.02
N GLY A 156 3.15 9.14 -18.13
CA GLY A 156 2.55 8.67 -19.40
C GLY A 156 1.02 8.69 -19.47
N GLN A 157 0.32 8.82 -18.34
CA GLN A 157 -1.14 8.84 -18.27
C GLN A 157 -1.71 10.26 -18.41
N THR A 158 -2.94 10.36 -18.93
CA THR A 158 -3.69 11.61 -18.97
C THR A 158 -4.76 11.60 -17.90
N SER A 159 -4.59 12.46 -16.90
CA SER A 159 -5.43 12.47 -15.69
C SER A 159 -6.08 13.83 -15.46
N LEU A 160 -7.20 13.81 -14.74
CA LEU A 160 -7.95 14.98 -14.32
C LEU A 160 -7.55 15.34 -12.89
N ALA A 161 -7.34 16.63 -12.60
CA ALA A 161 -7.17 17.07 -11.22
C ALA A 161 -7.57 18.55 -11.03
N PRO A 162 -7.80 18.99 -9.77
CA PRO A 162 -8.00 20.39 -9.43
C PRO A 162 -6.67 21.17 -9.50
N THR A 163 -6.75 22.43 -9.94
CA THR A 163 -5.56 23.32 -10.03
C THR A 163 -5.11 23.85 -8.67
N ALA A 164 -5.99 23.82 -7.69
CA ALA A 164 -5.77 24.32 -6.32
C ALA A 164 -6.68 23.54 -5.36
N ASN A 165 -6.37 23.62 -4.07
CA ASN A 165 -7.25 23.11 -3.03
C ASN A 165 -8.68 23.62 -3.22
N LEU A 166 -9.64 22.76 -2.93
CA LEU A 166 -11.06 23.08 -3.03
C LEU A 166 -11.45 24.18 -2.06
N THR A 167 -12.47 24.93 -2.41
CA THR A 167 -13.10 25.88 -1.49
C THR A 167 -14.59 25.63 -1.40
N VAL A 168 -15.15 25.81 -0.19
CA VAL A 168 -16.58 25.66 0.07
C VAL A 168 -17.08 26.82 0.93
N PRO A 169 -18.39 27.12 0.97
CA PRO A 169 -18.92 28.14 1.88
C PRO A 169 -18.51 27.86 3.35
N SER A 170 -18.18 28.90 4.10
CA SER A 170 -17.76 28.80 5.50
C SER A 170 -18.76 28.04 6.38
N SER A 171 -20.05 28.09 6.06
CA SER A 171 -21.12 27.38 6.78
C SER A 171 -21.11 25.87 6.57
N ILE A 172 -20.50 25.37 5.49
CA ILE A 172 -20.41 23.93 5.20
C ILE A 172 -19.00 23.37 5.40
N ALA A 173 -17.97 24.22 5.40
CA ALA A 173 -16.56 23.81 5.52
C ALA A 173 -16.28 22.89 6.72
N PRO A 174 -16.84 23.10 7.93
CA PRO A 174 -16.60 22.19 9.06
C PRO A 174 -17.18 20.78 8.88
N LEU A 175 -18.00 20.56 7.84
CA LEU A 175 -18.64 19.29 7.55
C LEU A 175 -17.99 18.51 6.41
N ILE A 176 -16.93 19.06 5.83
CA ILE A 176 -16.20 18.45 4.68
C ILE A 176 -14.73 18.31 5.04
N ALA A 177 -14.29 17.06 5.18
CA ALA A 177 -12.89 16.74 5.41
C ALA A 177 -12.09 16.62 4.09
N GLY A 178 -12.75 16.23 3.00
CA GLY A 178 -12.15 16.05 1.70
C GLY A 178 -13.18 15.70 0.64
N VAL A 179 -12.72 15.57 -0.60
CA VAL A 179 -13.54 15.13 -1.74
C VAL A 179 -12.69 14.24 -2.64
N THR A 180 -13.07 12.97 -2.81
CA THR A 180 -12.44 12.04 -3.77
C THR A 180 -13.24 11.95 -5.06
N GLY A 181 -12.65 11.38 -6.12
CA GLY A 181 -13.26 11.28 -7.44
C GLY A 181 -13.25 12.59 -8.25
N ILE A 182 -12.47 13.58 -7.82
CA ILE A 182 -12.19 14.82 -8.56
C ILE A 182 -10.83 14.80 -9.26
N ASP A 183 -9.99 13.87 -8.93
CA ASP A 183 -8.85 13.47 -9.73
C ASP A 183 -9.12 12.07 -10.31
N SER A 184 -8.39 11.72 -11.36
CA SER A 184 -8.59 10.46 -12.07
C SER A 184 -7.30 9.66 -12.20
N ILE A 185 -6.27 10.05 -11.49
CA ILE A 185 -5.10 9.20 -11.36
C ILE A 185 -5.41 8.17 -10.27
N SER A 186 -5.17 6.93 -10.59
CA SER A 186 -5.05 5.91 -9.58
C SER A 186 -3.58 5.81 -9.22
N ASN A 187 -3.23 6.31 -8.04
CA ASN A 187 -1.87 6.22 -7.53
C ASN A 187 -1.69 4.94 -6.70
N LYS A 188 -2.77 4.26 -6.34
CA LYS A 188 -2.71 2.99 -5.63
C LYS A 188 -2.40 1.86 -6.59
N HIS A 189 -1.41 1.08 -6.28
CA HIS A 189 -0.96 -0.09 -7.03
C HIS A 189 -0.66 -1.23 -6.06
N ARG A 190 -0.64 -2.45 -6.57
CA ARG A 190 -0.17 -3.62 -5.84
C ARG A 190 1.34 -3.50 -5.62
N THR A 191 1.82 -4.07 -4.54
CA THR A 191 3.23 -4.11 -4.16
C THR A 191 3.78 -5.53 -4.29
N SER A 192 3.57 -6.16 -5.46
CA SER A 192 4.11 -7.47 -5.78
C SER A 192 5.07 -7.41 -6.95
N ALA A 193 6.20 -8.09 -6.81
CA ALA A 193 7.20 -8.25 -7.82
C ALA A 193 7.27 -9.70 -8.30
N VAL A 194 7.04 -9.92 -9.59
CA VAL A 194 7.20 -11.22 -10.22
C VAL A 194 8.69 -11.47 -10.52
N LYS A 195 9.18 -12.65 -10.20
CA LYS A 195 10.57 -13.03 -10.44
C LYS A 195 11.00 -12.78 -11.89
N PRO A 196 11.99 -11.93 -12.16
CA PRO A 196 12.48 -11.70 -13.50
C PRO A 196 13.31 -12.90 -13.99
N VAL A 197 12.80 -13.60 -14.98
CA VAL A 197 13.57 -14.43 -15.89
C VAL A 197 14.36 -15.61 -15.31
N ALA A 198 13.71 -16.63 -14.82
CA ALA A 198 14.36 -17.93 -14.77
C ALA A 198 13.51 -19.08 -15.35
N ASN A 199 12.26 -18.86 -15.68
CA ASN A 199 11.36 -19.88 -16.21
C ASN A 199 10.85 -19.63 -17.64
N ALA A 200 11.62 -18.99 -18.51
CA ALA A 200 11.30 -18.84 -19.93
C ALA A 200 11.18 -20.19 -20.69
N ALA A 201 11.41 -21.32 -20.04
CA ALA A 201 11.25 -22.64 -20.64
C ALA A 201 9.86 -23.27 -20.45
N LYS A 202 8.96 -22.67 -19.62
CA LYS A 202 7.61 -23.20 -19.39
C LYS A 202 6.46 -22.19 -19.51
N ALA A 203 6.75 -20.91 -19.61
CA ALA A 203 5.73 -19.89 -19.79
C ALA A 203 6.03 -19.04 -21.01
N THR A 204 5.46 -19.40 -22.16
CA THR A 204 5.25 -18.47 -23.27
C THR A 204 4.19 -17.46 -22.80
N ARG A 205 4.57 -16.57 -21.92
CA ARG A 205 3.79 -15.34 -21.64
C ARG A 205 4.60 -14.16 -22.16
N THR A 206 4.11 -13.57 -23.20
CA THR A 206 4.48 -12.22 -23.60
C THR A 206 4.01 -11.30 -22.48
N ASN A 207 4.94 -10.82 -21.64
CA ASN A 207 4.72 -9.72 -20.73
C ASN A 207 4.51 -8.45 -21.55
N ALA A 208 3.26 -8.22 -21.95
CA ALA A 208 2.78 -6.90 -22.29
C ALA A 208 1.98 -6.41 -21.08
N GLU A 209 2.45 -5.32 -20.50
CA GLU A 209 1.78 -4.54 -19.46
C GLU A 209 2.02 -4.97 -18.01
N THR A 210 3.21 -4.68 -17.50
CA THR A 210 3.37 -4.03 -16.20
C THR A 210 4.84 -3.93 -15.83
N ALA A 211 5.56 -3.19 -16.53
CA ALA A 211 6.61 -2.34 -16.03
C ALA A 211 6.58 -1.18 -17.00
N THR A 212 6.38 -0.01 -16.51
CA THR A 212 7.00 1.14 -17.14
C THR A 212 8.50 0.99 -16.93
N SER A 213 9.03 -0.16 -17.37
CA SER A 213 10.44 -0.38 -17.43
C SER A 213 11.01 0.61 -18.43
N LYS A 214 11.89 1.45 -17.98
CA LYS A 214 12.84 2.09 -18.88
C LYS A 214 13.45 0.98 -19.71
N ALA A 215 13.19 0.99 -21.03
CA ALA A 215 13.83 0.12 -21.96
C ALA A 215 15.35 0.25 -21.80
N ALA A 216 16.04 -0.88 -21.74
CA ALA A 216 17.48 -0.92 -21.83
C ALA A 216 17.96 -0.10 -23.05
N PRO A 217 19.07 0.63 -22.96
CA PRO A 217 19.55 1.47 -24.05
C PRO A 217 19.77 0.63 -25.30
N HIS A 218 19.24 1.09 -26.41
CA HIS A 218 19.43 0.48 -27.71
C HIS A 218 20.95 0.34 -28.05
N ALA A 219 21.40 -0.89 -28.21
CA ALA A 219 22.72 -1.15 -28.71
C ALA A 219 22.84 -0.66 -30.17
N ASN A 220 23.63 0.38 -30.38
CA ASN A 220 24.04 0.82 -31.69
C ASN A 220 24.95 -0.25 -32.34
N SER A 221 24.69 -0.57 -33.57
CA SER A 221 25.45 -1.49 -34.40
C SER A 221 26.93 -1.12 -34.48
N ALA A 222 27.79 -1.99 -33.92
CA ALA A 222 29.23 -1.91 -33.98
C ALA A 222 29.81 -3.12 -34.79
N PRO A 223 31.03 -3.04 -35.30
CA PRO A 223 31.55 -3.95 -36.34
C PRO A 223 31.89 -5.33 -35.76
N ARG A 224 31.84 -6.31 -36.65
CA ARG A 224 32.06 -7.74 -36.51
C ARG A 224 33.08 -8.14 -35.44
N ALA A 225 32.58 -8.67 -34.32
CA ALA A 225 33.32 -9.04 -33.12
C ALA A 225 33.95 -10.43 -33.21
N LYS A 226 35.05 -10.62 -32.46
CA LYS A 226 35.65 -11.91 -32.09
C LYS A 226 34.59 -12.90 -31.57
N PRO A 227 34.86 -14.23 -31.63
CA PRO A 227 33.90 -15.20 -31.08
C PRO A 227 33.49 -14.82 -29.64
N ALA A 228 32.19 -14.64 -29.41
CA ALA A 228 31.63 -14.40 -28.09
C ALA A 228 31.95 -15.57 -27.15
N ALA A 229 32.14 -15.30 -25.88
CA ALA A 229 32.18 -16.36 -24.87
C ALA A 229 30.82 -17.09 -24.89
N THR A 230 30.84 -18.42 -24.88
CA THR A 230 29.60 -19.19 -24.81
C THR A 230 29.01 -19.05 -23.41
N PRO A 231 27.74 -18.67 -23.28
CA PRO A 231 27.07 -18.71 -21.97
C PRO A 231 27.23 -20.09 -21.34
N PRO A 232 27.42 -20.17 -20.01
CA PRO A 232 27.45 -21.45 -19.32
C PRO A 232 26.14 -22.19 -19.49
N ALA A 233 26.18 -23.54 -19.40
CA ALA A 233 24.94 -24.34 -19.40
C ALA A 233 24.06 -23.94 -18.22
N SER A 234 22.76 -23.76 -18.49
CA SER A 234 21.80 -23.47 -17.44
C SER A 234 21.77 -24.60 -16.40
N GLN A 235 21.79 -24.24 -15.12
CA GLN A 235 21.57 -25.15 -14.01
C GLN A 235 20.08 -25.19 -13.65
N PRO A 236 19.55 -26.29 -13.07
CA PRO A 236 18.24 -26.23 -12.46
C PRO A 236 18.21 -25.20 -11.32
N CYS A 237 17.06 -24.67 -11.00
CA CYS A 237 16.92 -23.80 -9.82
C CYS A 237 17.19 -24.60 -8.53
N SER A 238 17.65 -23.92 -7.50
CA SER A 238 18.00 -24.54 -6.21
C SER A 238 16.76 -24.70 -5.32
N THR A 239 16.67 -25.76 -4.54
CA THR A 239 15.64 -25.93 -3.50
C THR A 239 16.10 -25.44 -2.13
N TYR A 240 17.40 -25.17 -1.98
CA TYR A 240 18.00 -24.53 -0.81
C TYR A 240 19.24 -23.75 -1.25
N TRP A 241 19.65 -22.78 -0.48
CA TRP A 241 20.76 -21.91 -0.79
C TRP A 241 22.08 -22.68 -0.99
N GLY A 242 22.71 -22.48 -2.15
CA GLY A 242 24.00 -23.10 -2.49
C GLY A 242 23.92 -24.56 -2.95
N GLN A 243 22.74 -25.11 -3.24
CA GLN A 243 22.59 -26.45 -3.84
C GLN A 243 23.28 -26.53 -5.19
N PHE A 244 23.05 -25.54 -6.02
CA PHE A 244 23.72 -25.38 -7.31
C PHE A 244 24.50 -24.07 -7.33
N SER A 245 25.48 -23.99 -8.22
CA SER A 245 26.28 -22.79 -8.42
C SER A 245 26.61 -22.59 -9.87
N GLN A 246 26.76 -21.35 -10.30
CA GLN A 246 27.07 -20.95 -11.64
C GLN A 246 28.43 -20.23 -11.69
N THR A 247 29.20 -20.44 -12.78
CA THR A 247 30.43 -19.69 -13.04
C THR A 247 30.06 -18.33 -13.63
N VAL A 248 30.58 -17.28 -13.02
CA VAL A 248 30.34 -15.87 -13.37
C VAL A 248 31.65 -15.12 -13.45
N PRO A 249 31.69 -13.90 -14.01
CA PRO A 249 32.83 -12.99 -13.84
C PRO A 249 33.13 -12.77 -12.37
N SER A 250 34.37 -12.35 -12.05
CA SER A 250 34.77 -12.15 -10.66
C SER A 250 33.85 -11.12 -9.95
N THR A 251 33.07 -11.59 -8.96
CA THR A 251 32.11 -10.80 -8.17
C THR A 251 32.58 -10.87 -6.74
N TYR A 252 33.04 -9.75 -6.19
CA TYR A 252 33.65 -9.68 -4.84
C TYR A 252 34.69 -10.79 -4.58
N GLY A 253 35.55 -11.08 -5.62
CA GLY A 253 36.58 -12.11 -5.56
C GLY A 253 36.09 -13.56 -5.73
N LYS A 254 34.80 -13.79 -5.95
CA LYS A 254 34.22 -15.12 -6.24
C LYS A 254 33.94 -15.25 -7.73
N THR A 255 34.24 -16.42 -8.29
CA THR A 255 33.99 -16.78 -9.69
C THR A 255 32.91 -17.87 -9.82
N LYS A 256 32.36 -18.33 -8.68
CA LYS A 256 31.21 -19.21 -8.61
C LYS A 256 30.25 -18.63 -7.56
N LEU A 257 29.01 -18.42 -7.97
CA LEU A 257 27.94 -17.94 -7.11
C LEU A 257 26.83 -18.98 -7.01
N PRO A 258 26.11 -19.07 -5.86
CA PRO A 258 24.88 -19.84 -5.75
C PRO A 258 23.90 -19.43 -6.85
N THR A 259 23.09 -20.38 -7.33
CA THR A 259 21.96 -20.05 -8.23
C THR A 259 20.71 -19.77 -7.43
N THR A 260 19.81 -18.97 -8.01
CA THR A 260 18.51 -18.63 -7.42
C THR A 260 17.72 -19.86 -6.98
N PRO A 261 17.01 -19.81 -5.85
CA PRO A 261 16.00 -20.81 -5.47
C PRO A 261 14.85 -20.93 -6.48
N CYS A 262 14.14 -22.06 -6.46
CA CYS A 262 12.97 -22.30 -7.31
C CYS A 262 11.73 -21.52 -6.85
N GLY A 263 11.76 -20.94 -5.66
CA GLY A 263 10.65 -20.46 -4.88
C GLY A 263 10.44 -21.36 -3.66
N TYR A 264 9.76 -20.83 -2.67
CA TYR A 264 9.44 -21.53 -1.42
C TYR A 264 7.95 -21.87 -1.35
N GLY A 265 7.66 -23.09 -0.90
CA GLY A 265 6.31 -23.48 -0.54
C GLY A 265 6.00 -23.14 0.94
N PRO A 266 4.75 -23.35 1.36
CA PRO A 266 4.31 -23.01 2.73
C PRO A 266 5.11 -23.74 3.83
N GLN A 267 5.54 -24.99 3.60
CA GLN A 267 6.34 -25.74 4.56
C GLN A 267 7.75 -25.16 4.70
N ASP A 268 8.33 -24.63 3.63
CA ASP A 268 9.66 -24.02 3.66
C ASP A 268 9.63 -22.74 4.51
N ILE A 269 8.64 -21.89 4.28
CA ILE A 269 8.42 -20.65 5.05
C ILE A 269 8.16 -20.96 6.53
N ARG A 270 7.26 -21.92 6.84
CA ARG A 270 6.96 -22.32 8.22
C ARG A 270 8.20 -22.84 8.98
N LYS A 271 9.02 -23.64 8.31
CA LYS A 271 10.29 -24.17 8.88
C LYS A 271 11.31 -23.07 9.06
N ALA A 272 11.48 -22.21 8.05
CA ALA A 272 12.42 -21.10 8.10
C ALA A 272 12.11 -20.17 9.29
N TYR A 273 10.85 -19.84 9.49
CA TYR A 273 10.42 -19.01 10.62
C TYR A 273 10.14 -19.79 11.92
N GLY A 274 10.40 -21.10 11.98
CA GLY A 274 10.34 -21.89 13.20
C GLY A 274 8.96 -22.08 13.81
N ILE A 275 7.90 -22.08 12.98
CA ILE A 275 6.50 -22.25 13.42
C ILE A 275 5.87 -23.58 12.97
N ASP A 276 6.55 -24.35 12.14
CA ASP A 276 6.02 -25.61 11.62
C ASP A 276 5.63 -26.57 12.74
N GLY A 277 6.44 -26.66 13.80
CA GLY A 277 6.13 -27.45 14.99
C GLY A 277 4.90 -26.98 15.76
N ALA A 278 4.66 -25.66 15.85
CA ALA A 278 3.47 -25.11 16.49
C ALA A 278 2.19 -25.44 15.69
N ILE A 279 2.27 -25.34 14.37
CA ILE A 279 1.17 -25.69 13.47
C ILE A 279 0.82 -27.19 13.59
N HIS A 280 1.81 -28.07 13.59
CA HIS A 280 1.60 -29.50 13.82
C HIS A 280 1.04 -29.81 15.22
N ALA A 281 1.33 -28.97 16.21
CA ALA A 281 0.77 -29.07 17.56
C ALA A 281 -0.66 -28.51 17.68
N GLY A 282 -1.23 -27.93 16.61
CA GLY A 282 -2.61 -27.45 16.55
C GLY A 282 -2.79 -25.94 16.58
N ASP A 283 -1.70 -25.16 16.56
CA ASP A 283 -1.74 -23.69 16.36
C ASP A 283 -1.93 -23.40 14.87
N THR A 284 -3.16 -23.41 14.40
CA THR A 284 -3.52 -23.37 12.98
C THR A 284 -4.33 -22.14 12.56
N GLY A 285 -4.50 -21.17 13.47
CA GLY A 285 -5.34 -19.99 13.26
C GLY A 285 -6.85 -20.27 13.36
N ARG A 286 -7.23 -21.40 13.92
CA ARG A 286 -8.62 -21.84 14.00
C ARG A 286 -9.52 -20.84 14.70
N GLY A 287 -10.62 -20.46 14.01
CA GLY A 287 -11.63 -19.53 14.50
C GLY A 287 -11.26 -18.06 14.36
N VAL A 288 -10.09 -17.76 13.83
CA VAL A 288 -9.66 -16.38 13.52
C VAL A 288 -10.06 -16.03 12.10
N VAL A 289 -10.57 -14.81 11.90
CA VAL A 289 -10.91 -14.28 10.58
C VAL A 289 -9.82 -13.33 10.14
N VAL A 290 -9.22 -13.60 8.98
CA VAL A 290 -8.30 -12.71 8.29
C VAL A 290 -9.02 -12.16 7.07
N ALA A 291 -9.20 -10.84 7.00
CA ALA A 291 -9.64 -10.20 5.78
C ALA A 291 -8.44 -9.86 4.89
N ILE A 292 -8.67 -9.88 3.59
CA ILE A 292 -7.75 -9.43 2.55
C ILE A 292 -8.47 -8.37 1.72
N THR A 293 -7.83 -7.24 1.44
CA THR A 293 -8.39 -6.23 0.55
C THR A 293 -7.48 -5.98 -0.63
N ASP A 294 -8.02 -6.23 -1.83
CA ASP A 294 -7.39 -5.93 -3.11
C ASP A 294 -8.40 -5.31 -4.07
N ALA A 295 -7.92 -4.86 -5.23
CA ALA A 295 -8.84 -4.47 -6.29
C ALA A 295 -9.34 -5.70 -7.05
N TYR A 296 -10.62 -5.66 -7.42
CA TYR A 296 -11.30 -6.72 -8.19
C TYR A 296 -11.50 -8.01 -7.39
N ALA A 297 -11.66 -9.13 -8.06
CA ALA A 297 -11.77 -10.46 -7.46
C ALA A 297 -11.63 -11.56 -8.53
N GLN A 298 -10.85 -12.60 -8.23
CA GLN A 298 -10.67 -13.76 -9.08
C GLN A 298 -11.83 -14.75 -8.91
N PRO A 299 -12.64 -15.00 -9.96
CA PRO A 299 -13.81 -15.85 -9.82
C PRO A 299 -13.48 -17.33 -9.52
N THR A 300 -12.27 -17.78 -9.82
CA THR A 300 -11.81 -19.16 -9.60
C THR A 300 -11.04 -19.37 -8.30
N MET A 301 -10.83 -18.31 -7.51
CA MET A 301 -9.89 -18.30 -6.37
C MET A 301 -10.08 -19.49 -5.41
N LEU A 302 -11.31 -19.81 -5.00
CA LEU A 302 -11.55 -20.96 -4.12
C LEU A 302 -11.16 -22.29 -4.75
N ALA A 303 -11.38 -22.46 -6.06
CA ALA A 303 -11.01 -23.68 -6.77
C ALA A 303 -9.48 -23.77 -6.91
N ASP A 304 -8.84 -22.67 -7.24
CA ASP A 304 -7.40 -22.55 -7.39
C ASP A 304 -6.69 -22.77 -6.05
N LEU A 305 -7.13 -22.13 -4.96
CA LEU A 305 -6.64 -22.36 -3.60
C LEU A 305 -6.75 -23.83 -3.16
N ASN A 306 -7.84 -24.50 -3.49
CA ASN A 306 -7.99 -25.93 -3.16
C ASN A 306 -7.06 -26.84 -4.00
N HIS A 307 -6.75 -26.44 -5.23
CA HIS A 307 -5.78 -27.14 -6.08
C HIS A 307 -4.37 -26.92 -5.53
N TRP A 308 -3.98 -25.67 -5.30
CA TRP A 308 -2.70 -25.28 -4.72
C TRP A 308 -2.47 -25.96 -3.35
N SER A 309 -3.51 -25.99 -2.50
CA SER A 309 -3.43 -26.70 -1.21
C SER A 309 -3.10 -28.19 -1.39
N THR A 310 -3.68 -28.83 -2.42
CA THR A 310 -3.38 -30.23 -2.73
C THR A 310 -1.94 -30.41 -3.18
N ASP A 311 -1.44 -29.53 -4.03
CA ASP A 311 -0.09 -29.58 -4.58
C ASP A 311 0.97 -29.41 -3.47
N HIS A 312 0.64 -28.61 -2.44
CA HIS A 312 1.50 -28.37 -1.28
C HIS A 312 1.18 -29.24 -0.05
N GLY A 313 0.30 -30.23 -0.17
CA GLY A 313 -0.04 -31.16 0.93
C GLY A 313 -0.75 -30.47 2.10
N LEU A 314 -1.46 -29.39 1.84
CA LEU A 314 -2.28 -28.66 2.82
C LEU A 314 -3.74 -29.15 2.81
N PRO A 315 -4.49 -28.92 3.90
CA PRO A 315 -5.92 -29.20 3.88
C PRO A 315 -6.65 -28.24 2.92
N LYS A 316 -7.60 -28.77 2.16
CA LYS A 316 -8.52 -27.95 1.38
C LYS A 316 -9.39 -27.09 2.29
N MET A 317 -9.87 -25.97 1.77
CA MET A 317 -10.81 -25.11 2.49
C MET A 317 -12.09 -25.83 2.84
N LYS A 318 -12.50 -25.71 4.10
CA LYS A 318 -13.80 -26.18 4.58
C LYS A 318 -14.91 -25.24 4.14
N SER A 319 -16.15 -25.72 4.13
CA SER A 319 -17.30 -24.85 3.84
C SER A 319 -17.32 -23.62 4.77
N GLY A 320 -17.37 -22.43 4.19
CA GLY A 320 -17.37 -21.16 4.92
C GLY A 320 -16.01 -20.70 5.43
N GLN A 321 -14.92 -21.41 5.15
CA GLN A 321 -13.57 -21.01 5.53
C GLN A 321 -12.98 -19.97 4.56
N TYR A 322 -13.44 -19.93 3.31
CA TYR A 322 -13.16 -18.86 2.36
C TYR A 322 -14.47 -18.20 1.96
N THR A 323 -14.51 -16.88 2.01
CA THR A 323 -15.68 -16.09 1.61
C THR A 323 -15.22 -14.84 0.85
N GLN A 324 -16.03 -14.40 -0.10
CA GLN A 324 -15.84 -13.16 -0.82
C GLN A 324 -16.97 -12.17 -0.51
N ALA A 325 -16.62 -10.90 -0.28
CA ALA A 325 -17.55 -9.78 -0.16
C ALA A 325 -17.10 -8.63 -1.07
N GLY A 326 -17.93 -7.61 -1.19
CA GLY A 326 -17.63 -6.46 -2.06
C GLY A 326 -17.93 -6.78 -3.52
N THR A 327 -16.95 -6.68 -4.41
CA THR A 327 -17.15 -6.78 -5.85
C THR A 327 -16.74 -8.15 -6.40
N ALA A 328 -17.55 -9.17 -6.13
CA ALA A 328 -17.36 -10.49 -6.73
C ALA A 328 -17.88 -10.59 -8.19
N ASP A 329 -18.53 -9.55 -8.72
CA ASP A 329 -19.11 -9.53 -10.07
C ASP A 329 -18.23 -8.70 -11.01
N PRO A 330 -17.49 -9.35 -11.97
CA PRO A 330 -16.62 -8.66 -12.92
C PRO A 330 -17.34 -7.58 -13.74
N SER A 331 -18.66 -7.69 -13.94
CA SER A 331 -19.42 -6.68 -14.67
C SER A 331 -19.47 -5.30 -13.96
N THR A 332 -19.13 -5.27 -12.67
CA THR A 332 -19.10 -4.03 -11.88
C THR A 332 -17.71 -3.42 -11.79
N PHE A 333 -16.68 -4.07 -12.31
CA PHE A 333 -15.29 -3.60 -12.26
C PHE A 333 -15.12 -2.29 -13.03
N ALA A 334 -14.31 -1.39 -12.51
CA ALA A 334 -14.10 -0.06 -13.04
C ALA A 334 -12.61 0.29 -13.06
N ASN A 335 -12.24 1.31 -13.83
CA ASN A 335 -10.88 1.87 -13.86
C ASN A 335 -9.76 0.86 -14.11
N GLN A 336 -10.01 -0.21 -14.85
CA GLN A 336 -9.05 -1.29 -15.07
C GLN A 336 -7.68 -0.79 -15.59
N ASN A 337 -7.67 0.07 -16.60
CA ASN A 337 -6.42 0.62 -17.15
C ASN A 337 -5.63 1.46 -16.13
N PRO A 338 -6.25 2.42 -15.41
CA PRO A 338 -5.53 3.16 -14.36
C PRO A 338 -5.02 2.28 -13.22
N CYS A 339 -5.70 1.17 -12.94
CA CYS A 339 -5.34 0.24 -11.87
C CYS A 339 -4.37 -0.89 -12.30
N GLY A 340 -3.87 -0.88 -13.54
CA GLY A 340 -2.97 -1.94 -14.03
C GLY A 340 -3.67 -3.24 -14.45
N GLY A 341 -5.03 -3.25 -14.49
CA GLY A 341 -5.82 -4.38 -14.99
C GLY A 341 -6.12 -5.47 -13.97
N GLU A 342 -7.08 -6.33 -14.29
CA GLU A 342 -7.51 -7.43 -13.42
C GLU A 342 -6.43 -8.51 -13.23
N VAL A 343 -5.67 -8.82 -14.28
CA VAL A 343 -4.71 -9.95 -14.26
C VAL A 343 -3.70 -9.79 -13.14
N GLY A 344 -3.07 -8.62 -13.02
CA GLY A 344 -2.10 -8.38 -11.97
C GLY A 344 -2.74 -8.44 -10.55
N TRP A 345 -3.97 -7.96 -10.40
CA TRP A 345 -4.68 -8.03 -9.13
C TRP A 345 -5.18 -9.45 -8.80
N ASN A 346 -5.46 -10.29 -9.80
CA ASN A 346 -5.74 -11.70 -9.59
C ASN A 346 -4.49 -12.46 -9.09
N GLU A 347 -3.31 -12.10 -9.61
CA GLU A 347 -2.02 -12.61 -9.11
C GLU A 347 -1.80 -12.19 -7.65
N GLU A 348 -2.17 -10.94 -7.30
CA GLU A 348 -2.10 -10.42 -5.93
C GLU A 348 -3.05 -11.15 -4.98
N GLU A 349 -4.33 -11.31 -5.38
CA GLU A 349 -5.30 -12.07 -4.59
C GLU A 349 -4.83 -13.51 -4.33
N ALA A 350 -4.25 -14.17 -5.35
CA ALA A 350 -3.72 -15.51 -5.19
C ALA A 350 -2.55 -15.55 -4.19
N LEU A 351 -1.61 -14.59 -4.30
CA LEU A 351 -0.50 -14.47 -3.36
C LEU A 351 -1.01 -14.32 -1.92
N ASP A 352 -1.88 -13.36 -1.68
CA ASP A 352 -2.37 -13.04 -0.35
C ASP A 352 -3.15 -14.19 0.28
N VAL A 353 -4.08 -14.77 -0.48
CA VAL A 353 -4.93 -15.88 -0.02
C VAL A 353 -4.11 -17.14 0.27
N GLU A 354 -3.19 -17.49 -0.63
CA GLU A 354 -2.35 -18.69 -0.50
C GLU A 354 -1.30 -18.52 0.61
N ALA A 355 -0.73 -17.31 0.79
CA ALA A 355 0.20 -17.03 1.87
C ALA A 355 -0.50 -17.11 3.25
N VAL A 356 -1.68 -16.50 3.42
CA VAL A 356 -2.44 -16.60 4.67
C VAL A 356 -2.82 -18.04 4.97
N HIS A 357 -3.35 -18.79 3.97
CA HIS A 357 -3.69 -20.20 4.14
C HIS A 357 -2.44 -21.04 4.40
N GLY A 358 -1.36 -20.74 3.70
CA GLY A 358 -0.06 -21.36 3.91
C GLY A 358 0.42 -21.22 5.35
N MET A 359 0.26 -20.08 5.98
CA MET A 359 0.71 -19.82 7.35
C MET A 359 -0.29 -20.30 8.41
N ALA A 360 -1.58 -20.10 8.20
CA ALA A 360 -2.65 -20.35 9.18
C ALA A 360 -3.78 -21.19 8.55
N PRO A 361 -3.57 -22.52 8.38
CA PRO A 361 -4.41 -23.36 7.51
C PRO A 361 -5.85 -23.57 7.99
N ASP A 362 -6.19 -23.25 9.23
CA ASP A 362 -7.56 -23.28 9.76
C ASP A 362 -8.16 -21.88 9.99
N ALA A 363 -7.44 -20.79 9.64
CA ALA A 363 -8.01 -19.45 9.65
C ALA A 363 -9.14 -19.33 8.60
N ILE A 364 -10.09 -18.45 8.88
CA ILE A 364 -11.13 -18.08 7.92
C ILE A 364 -10.59 -16.90 7.10
N ILE A 365 -10.61 -17.03 5.79
CA ILE A 365 -10.21 -15.96 4.87
C ILE A 365 -11.46 -15.27 4.36
N HIS A 366 -11.52 -13.96 4.56
CA HIS A 366 -12.59 -13.10 4.11
C HIS A 366 -12.07 -12.09 3.09
N TYR A 367 -12.11 -12.44 1.80
CA TYR A 367 -11.69 -11.52 0.74
C TYR A 367 -12.73 -10.41 0.53
N VAL A 368 -12.30 -9.16 0.53
CA VAL A 368 -13.16 -7.98 0.36
C VAL A 368 -12.64 -7.16 -0.80
N GLY A 369 -13.04 -7.52 -2.01
CA GLY A 369 -12.58 -6.89 -3.25
C GLY A 369 -13.16 -5.50 -3.47
N GLY A 370 -12.30 -4.56 -3.87
CA GLY A 370 -12.70 -3.26 -4.40
C GLY A 370 -13.11 -3.35 -5.87
N LYS A 371 -14.08 -2.56 -6.32
CA LYS A 371 -14.43 -2.48 -7.75
C LYS A 371 -13.33 -1.84 -8.60
N ASP A 372 -12.41 -1.15 -7.99
CA ASP A 372 -11.23 -0.49 -8.55
C ASP A 372 -10.17 -0.32 -7.45
N CYS A 373 -8.96 0.03 -7.84
CA CYS A 373 -7.84 0.26 -6.93
C CYS A 373 -7.85 1.65 -6.25
N ASP A 374 -8.90 2.42 -6.39
CA ASP A 374 -9.06 3.76 -5.82
C ASP A 374 -10.21 3.78 -4.79
N THR A 375 -11.35 4.35 -5.15
CA THR A 375 -12.52 4.43 -4.24
C THR A 375 -13.12 3.06 -3.92
N GLY A 376 -12.81 2.04 -4.72
CA GLY A 376 -13.17 0.64 -4.46
C GLY A 376 -12.49 0.11 -3.21
N LEU A 377 -11.18 0.32 -3.08
CA LEU A 377 -10.40 -0.06 -1.88
C LEU A 377 -10.87 0.70 -0.64
N ASP A 378 -11.12 2.02 -0.74
CA ASP A 378 -11.70 2.80 0.36
C ASP A 378 -13.04 2.21 0.84
N THR A 379 -13.85 1.72 -0.11
CA THR A 379 -15.14 1.09 0.19
C THR A 379 -14.97 -0.26 0.88
N ALA A 380 -13.98 -1.06 0.46
CA ALA A 380 -13.64 -2.34 1.08
C ALA A 380 -13.18 -2.16 2.53
N LEU A 381 -12.25 -1.24 2.77
CA LEU A 381 -11.79 -0.91 4.12
C LEU A 381 -12.94 -0.41 5.02
N ASN A 382 -13.78 0.50 4.50
CA ASN A 382 -14.94 0.98 5.26
C ASN A 382 -15.96 -0.13 5.54
N TYR A 383 -16.17 -1.06 4.61
CA TYR A 383 -17.05 -2.21 4.84
C TYR A 383 -16.56 -3.03 6.04
N ILE A 384 -15.27 -3.36 6.11
CA ILE A 384 -14.70 -4.15 7.19
C ILE A 384 -14.93 -3.49 8.55
N VAL A 385 -14.62 -2.20 8.72
CA VAL A 385 -14.80 -1.52 10.00
C VAL A 385 -16.28 -1.29 10.35
N GLN A 386 -17.17 -1.12 9.37
CA GLN A 386 -18.59 -0.93 9.65
C GLN A 386 -19.34 -2.23 9.97
N THR A 387 -18.84 -3.37 9.52
CA THR A 387 -19.42 -4.68 9.79
C THR A 387 -18.66 -5.48 10.84
N HIS A 388 -17.44 -5.04 11.17
CA HIS A 388 -16.50 -5.77 12.03
C HIS A 388 -16.35 -7.22 11.55
N SER A 389 -16.13 -7.38 10.23
CA SER A 389 -16.11 -8.69 9.59
C SER A 389 -14.82 -9.47 9.80
N ALA A 390 -13.74 -8.82 10.27
CA ALA A 390 -12.47 -9.43 10.62
C ALA A 390 -11.73 -8.60 11.68
N GLU A 391 -10.81 -9.24 12.40
CA GLU A 391 -9.92 -8.60 13.38
C GLU A 391 -8.51 -8.36 12.83
N ILE A 392 -8.16 -9.03 11.74
CA ILE A 392 -6.86 -8.96 11.04
C ILE A 392 -7.17 -8.63 9.58
N VAL A 393 -6.51 -7.61 9.03
CA VAL A 393 -6.73 -7.17 7.64
C VAL A 393 -5.37 -7.04 6.96
N SER A 394 -5.09 -7.88 5.97
CA SER A 394 -3.92 -7.79 5.09
C SER A 394 -4.24 -6.94 3.87
N ASN A 395 -3.29 -6.09 3.49
CA ASN A 395 -3.44 -5.17 2.38
C ASN A 395 -2.12 -5.08 1.63
N SER A 396 -2.11 -5.62 0.43
CA SER A 396 -0.90 -5.71 -0.41
C SER A 396 -0.90 -4.63 -1.49
N TRP A 397 -1.08 -3.39 -1.07
CA TRP A 397 -1.12 -2.24 -1.96
C TRP A 397 -0.72 -0.94 -1.25
N GLY A 398 -0.24 -0.01 -2.05
CA GLY A 398 0.17 1.31 -1.60
C GLY A 398 0.10 2.34 -2.71
N ALA A 399 0.59 3.52 -2.42
CA ALA A 399 0.82 4.58 -3.39
C ALA A 399 2.22 5.14 -3.18
N THR A 400 2.95 5.29 -4.28
CA THR A 400 4.30 5.88 -4.30
C THR A 400 4.29 7.26 -3.66
N GLY A 401 4.93 7.39 -2.52
CA GLY A 401 4.98 8.60 -1.70
C GLY A 401 3.66 8.97 -1.00
N GLU A 402 3.76 9.82 0.02
CA GLU A 402 2.63 10.16 0.89
C GLU A 402 1.71 11.25 0.33
N ASP A 403 2.24 12.21 -0.44
CA ASP A 403 1.50 13.42 -0.85
C ASP A 403 0.55 13.20 -2.03
N ASN A 404 0.46 11.99 -2.56
CA ASN A 404 -0.13 11.74 -3.87
C ASN A 404 -1.63 11.39 -3.85
N LEU A 405 -2.18 10.98 -2.71
CA LEU A 405 -3.57 10.54 -2.60
C LEU A 405 -4.58 11.66 -2.25
N GLY A 406 -4.10 12.81 -1.79
CA GLY A 406 -4.95 13.95 -1.48
C GLY A 406 -6.03 13.63 -0.44
N SER A 407 -7.30 13.71 -0.82
CA SER A 407 -8.40 13.46 0.13
C SER A 407 -8.57 11.99 0.55
N SER A 408 -8.00 11.02 -0.19
CA SER A 408 -8.08 9.60 0.17
C SER A 408 -7.30 9.32 1.45
N GLU A 409 -6.13 9.94 1.66
CA GLU A 409 -5.37 9.84 2.92
C GLU A 409 -6.21 10.23 4.14
N THR A 410 -6.94 11.33 4.04
CA THR A 410 -7.83 11.78 5.13
C THR A 410 -8.94 10.76 5.44
N LEU A 411 -9.49 10.14 4.40
CA LEU A 411 -10.53 9.12 4.54
C LEU A 411 -9.96 7.86 5.19
N GLU A 412 -8.88 7.33 4.64
CA GLU A 412 -8.26 6.09 5.09
C GLU A 412 -7.72 6.22 6.51
N HIS A 413 -7.00 7.29 6.84
CA HIS A 413 -6.56 7.57 8.21
C HIS A 413 -7.75 7.53 9.19
N SER A 414 -8.90 8.07 8.80
CA SER A 414 -10.09 8.03 9.63
C SER A 414 -10.70 6.62 9.76
N ILE A 415 -10.53 5.75 8.76
CA ILE A 415 -10.94 4.34 8.79
C ILE A 415 -9.99 3.55 9.70
N PHE A 416 -8.68 3.75 9.58
CA PHE A 416 -7.69 3.08 10.42
C PHE A 416 -7.83 3.44 11.89
N MET A 417 -8.09 4.72 12.22
CA MET A 417 -8.44 5.13 13.58
C MET A 417 -9.69 4.41 14.12
N GLN A 418 -10.70 4.21 13.27
CA GLN A 418 -11.89 3.45 13.64
C GLN A 418 -11.55 1.99 13.89
N GLY A 419 -10.82 1.34 12.99
CA GLY A 419 -10.41 -0.05 13.14
C GLY A 419 -9.60 -0.27 14.41
N ALA A 420 -8.61 0.57 14.68
CA ALA A 420 -7.82 0.51 15.92
C ALA A 420 -8.69 0.67 17.19
N ALA A 421 -9.71 1.55 17.14
CA ALA A 421 -10.64 1.70 18.24
C ALA A 421 -11.59 0.51 18.42
N GLU A 422 -11.80 -0.28 17.38
CA GLU A 422 -12.68 -1.44 17.34
C GLU A 422 -11.93 -2.78 17.53
N GLY A 423 -10.61 -2.75 17.66
CA GLY A 423 -9.79 -3.97 17.82
C GLY A 423 -9.47 -4.66 16.50
N ILE A 424 -9.42 -3.92 15.41
CA ILE A 424 -9.02 -4.39 14.09
C ILE A 424 -7.59 -3.92 13.83
N GLY A 425 -6.68 -4.85 13.49
CA GLY A 425 -5.32 -4.59 13.05
C GLY A 425 -5.23 -4.58 11.54
N PHE A 426 -4.73 -3.47 10.97
CA PHE A 426 -4.41 -3.35 9.55
C PHE A 426 -2.93 -3.55 9.31
N TYR A 427 -2.59 -4.44 8.39
CA TYR A 427 -1.22 -4.75 7.96
C TYR A 427 -1.09 -4.33 6.51
N PHE A 428 -0.09 -3.51 6.22
CA PHE A 428 0.16 -2.99 4.88
C PHE A 428 1.57 -3.33 4.44
N SER A 429 1.70 -3.83 3.22
CA SER A 429 2.97 -3.86 2.51
C SER A 429 3.60 -2.47 2.48
N SER A 430 4.93 -2.39 2.64
CA SER A 430 5.61 -1.10 2.78
C SER A 430 6.07 -0.47 1.46
N GLY A 431 5.94 -1.17 0.34
CA GLY A 431 6.42 -0.79 -0.98
C GLY A 431 7.54 -1.69 -1.49
N ASP A 432 7.81 -1.65 -2.79
CA ASP A 432 8.77 -2.52 -3.47
C ASP A 432 9.89 -1.77 -4.20
N ASP A 433 9.86 -0.44 -4.19
CA ASP A 433 10.73 0.43 -4.97
C ASP A 433 11.75 1.18 -4.09
N GLY A 434 12.07 0.60 -2.91
CA GLY A 434 13.00 1.16 -1.95
C GLY A 434 12.50 2.50 -1.38
N ASP A 435 13.24 3.57 -1.63
CA ASP A 435 12.87 4.94 -1.20
C ASP A 435 12.08 5.73 -2.25
N ASP A 436 11.47 5.07 -3.23
CA ASP A 436 10.66 5.61 -4.33
C ASP A 436 11.40 6.53 -5.31
N THR A 437 12.72 6.72 -5.17
CA THR A 437 13.47 7.55 -6.14
C THR A 437 13.58 6.88 -7.51
N ILE A 438 13.50 5.55 -7.58
CA ILE A 438 13.48 4.80 -8.84
C ILE A 438 12.21 5.10 -9.65
N ASP A 439 11.10 5.38 -8.97
CA ASP A 439 9.83 5.80 -9.58
C ASP A 439 9.81 7.27 -10.02
N GLY A 440 10.93 7.94 -9.88
CA GLY A 440 11.13 9.30 -10.36
C GLY A 440 10.73 10.37 -9.36
N LEU A 441 10.55 10.05 -8.08
CA LEU A 441 10.44 11.06 -7.05
C LEU A 441 11.76 11.82 -6.91
N ALA A 442 11.66 13.12 -6.67
CA ALA A 442 12.84 14.00 -6.54
C ALA A 442 13.62 13.76 -5.24
N HIS A 443 13.02 13.14 -4.26
CA HIS A 443 13.58 12.88 -2.93
C HIS A 443 13.01 11.57 -2.39
N PRO A 444 13.76 10.86 -1.50
CA PRO A 444 13.27 9.70 -0.80
C PRO A 444 11.94 9.96 -0.08
N GLU A 445 11.00 9.08 -0.27
CA GLU A 445 9.69 9.06 0.39
C GLU A 445 9.36 7.62 0.81
N ALA A 446 8.40 7.49 1.70
CA ALA A 446 7.82 6.21 2.07
C ALA A 446 6.38 6.14 1.56
N ASP A 447 5.90 4.96 1.29
CA ASP A 447 4.57 4.71 0.76
C ASP A 447 3.45 4.95 1.77
N TYR A 448 2.32 5.40 1.29
CA TYR A 448 1.06 5.41 2.02
C TYR A 448 0.12 4.31 1.47
N PRO A 449 -0.64 3.54 2.29
CA PRO A 449 -0.96 3.76 3.73
C PRO A 449 0.01 3.19 4.77
N SER A 450 1.13 2.58 4.37
CA SER A 450 2.08 1.97 5.33
C SER A 450 2.59 2.97 6.38
N THR A 451 2.69 4.25 6.02
CA THR A 451 3.11 5.33 6.93
C THR A 451 2.03 5.80 7.91
N ASP A 452 0.75 5.37 7.79
CA ASP A 452 -0.27 5.75 8.77
C ASP A 452 0.08 5.24 10.18
N PRO A 453 -0.02 6.07 11.24
CA PRO A 453 0.35 5.67 12.60
C PRO A 453 -0.60 4.63 13.24
N ASN A 454 -1.72 4.29 12.61
CA ASN A 454 -2.69 3.30 13.09
C ASN A 454 -2.70 2.01 12.27
N VAL A 455 -1.67 1.80 11.42
CA VAL A 455 -1.44 0.54 10.71
C VAL A 455 -0.07 -0.04 11.07
N THR A 456 0.13 -1.31 10.79
CA THR A 456 1.43 -1.98 10.88
C THR A 456 1.99 -2.09 9.47
N ALA A 457 3.12 -1.44 9.22
CA ALA A 457 3.86 -1.53 7.96
C ALA A 457 4.75 -2.78 7.96
N VAL A 458 4.63 -3.60 6.93
CA VAL A 458 5.38 -4.84 6.78
C VAL A 458 6.36 -4.71 5.63
N GLY A 459 7.64 -4.66 5.95
CA GLY A 459 8.75 -4.60 5.02
C GLY A 459 9.23 -5.96 4.55
N GLY A 460 10.29 -5.95 3.76
CA GLY A 460 10.80 -7.12 3.08
C GLY A 460 12.19 -7.57 3.50
N THR A 461 12.40 -8.89 3.52
CA THR A 461 13.72 -9.53 3.63
C THR A 461 13.97 -10.46 2.45
N THR A 462 15.25 -10.71 2.14
CA THR A 462 15.69 -11.86 1.36
C THR A 462 15.93 -13.03 2.31
N LEU A 463 15.33 -14.18 2.06
CA LEU A 463 15.39 -15.37 2.91
C LEU A 463 16.20 -16.48 2.25
N ALA A 464 17.30 -16.89 2.87
CA ALA A 464 18.04 -18.09 2.46
C ALA A 464 17.79 -19.25 3.41
N VAL A 465 17.43 -20.42 2.87
CA VAL A 465 17.19 -21.63 3.68
C VAL A 465 18.28 -22.67 3.50
N THR A 466 18.52 -23.47 4.55
CA THR A 466 19.38 -24.64 4.53
C THR A 466 18.67 -25.82 3.87
N LYS A 467 19.40 -26.91 3.58
CA LYS A 467 18.82 -28.16 3.09
C LYS A 467 17.74 -28.76 4.03
N THR A 468 17.75 -28.41 5.30
CA THR A 468 16.75 -28.86 6.29
C THR A 468 15.56 -27.92 6.41
N GLY A 469 15.55 -26.81 5.67
CA GLY A 469 14.49 -25.81 5.67
C GLY A 469 14.63 -24.75 6.76
N SER A 470 15.64 -24.81 7.64
CA SER A 470 15.88 -23.73 8.60
C SER A 470 16.51 -22.51 7.93
N THR A 471 16.29 -21.33 8.46
CA THR A 471 16.95 -20.10 8.00
C THR A 471 18.47 -20.25 8.06
N LEU A 472 19.14 -20.00 6.93
CA LEU A 472 20.58 -19.90 6.84
C LEU A 472 21.06 -18.48 7.15
N PHE A 473 20.44 -17.50 6.51
CA PHE A 473 20.59 -16.07 6.76
C PHE A 473 19.37 -15.32 6.25
N GLN A 474 19.23 -14.08 6.68
CA GLN A 474 18.36 -13.08 6.08
C GLN A 474 19.13 -11.77 5.92
N THR A 475 18.78 -10.99 4.91
CA THR A 475 19.18 -9.59 4.72
C THR A 475 17.94 -8.75 4.54
N SER A 476 18.02 -7.43 4.67
CA SER A 476 16.96 -6.59 4.08
C SER A 476 16.82 -6.92 2.59
N TRP A 477 15.61 -6.90 2.08
CA TRP A 477 15.40 -7.01 0.65
C TRP A 477 15.83 -5.70 -0.03
N GLY A 478 16.72 -5.82 -0.97
CA GLY A 478 17.22 -4.74 -1.80
C GLY A 478 18.20 -5.38 -2.78
N ASP A 479 17.81 -5.42 -4.05
CA ASP A 479 18.52 -6.11 -5.10
C ASP A 479 19.13 -5.13 -6.09
N THR A 480 20.41 -5.27 -6.31
CA THR A 480 21.06 -4.68 -7.49
C THR A 480 21.39 -5.77 -8.46
N VAL A 481 21.24 -5.46 -9.74
CA VAL A 481 21.38 -6.42 -10.85
C VAL A 481 22.47 -5.97 -11.80
N ASP A 482 23.32 -6.91 -12.23
CA ASP A 482 24.29 -6.68 -13.28
C ASP A 482 24.23 -7.80 -14.33
N GLN A 483 24.23 -7.43 -15.59
CA GLN A 483 24.20 -8.37 -16.70
C GLN A 483 25.59 -8.90 -16.99
N VAL A 484 25.69 -10.21 -17.24
CA VAL A 484 26.96 -10.84 -17.69
C VAL A 484 27.12 -10.65 -19.19
N ASN A 485 28.19 -9.96 -19.60
CA ASN A 485 28.54 -9.74 -21.00
C ASN A 485 29.38 -10.89 -21.52
N PHE A 486 28.77 -11.77 -22.29
CA PHE A 486 29.43 -12.90 -22.96
C PHE A 486 30.11 -12.52 -24.29
N ASN A 487 30.07 -11.27 -24.74
CA ASN A 487 30.78 -10.80 -25.93
C ASN A 487 32.27 -10.58 -25.68
N THR A 488 32.74 -10.68 -24.45
CA THR A 488 34.13 -10.58 -24.03
C THR A 488 34.69 -11.97 -23.65
N THR A 489 35.99 -12.17 -23.77
CA THR A 489 36.67 -13.40 -23.33
C THR A 489 37.87 -13.00 -22.46
N PRO A 490 37.87 -13.28 -21.18
CA PRO A 490 36.77 -13.86 -20.39
C PRO A 490 35.52 -12.95 -20.37
N ALA A 491 34.36 -13.53 -20.03
CA ALA A 491 33.12 -12.77 -19.81
C ALA A 491 33.32 -11.71 -18.71
N THR A 492 32.65 -10.57 -18.83
CA THR A 492 32.71 -9.44 -17.87
C THR A 492 31.33 -9.07 -17.38
N LEU A 493 31.26 -8.30 -16.32
CA LEU A 493 30.05 -7.61 -15.94
C LEU A 493 29.84 -6.39 -16.83
N SER A 494 28.59 -6.01 -17.07
CA SER A 494 28.22 -4.88 -17.92
C SER A 494 28.45 -3.54 -17.24
N GLU A 495 28.23 -3.50 -15.92
CA GLU A 495 28.35 -2.33 -15.08
C GLU A 495 29.33 -2.59 -13.91
N PRO A 496 29.83 -1.55 -13.23
CA PRO A 496 30.54 -1.72 -11.97
C PRO A 496 29.63 -2.29 -10.88
N LEU A 497 30.14 -3.22 -10.06
CA LEU A 497 29.40 -3.71 -8.90
C LEU A 497 29.05 -2.55 -7.93
N PRO A 498 27.85 -2.59 -7.31
CA PRO A 498 26.93 -3.73 -7.24
C PRO A 498 25.98 -3.88 -8.44
N GLY A 499 26.02 -3.02 -9.46
CA GLY A 499 25.08 -2.96 -10.55
C GLY A 499 24.00 -1.88 -10.34
N GLU A 500 22.88 -1.98 -11.05
CA GLU A 500 21.74 -1.06 -10.91
C GLU A 500 20.73 -1.58 -9.92
N PHE A 501 20.16 -0.69 -9.08
CA PHE A 501 19.05 -1.02 -8.18
C PHE A 501 17.85 -1.45 -9.00
N TYR A 502 17.22 -2.54 -8.59
CA TYR A 502 16.13 -3.18 -9.33
C TYR A 502 14.81 -3.16 -8.55
N PHE A 503 14.80 -3.75 -7.36
CA PHE A 503 13.70 -3.76 -6.41
C PHE A 503 14.24 -3.80 -4.98
N GLY A 504 13.41 -3.39 -4.02
CA GLY A 504 13.74 -3.46 -2.60
C GLY A 504 12.59 -3.03 -1.73
N THR A 505 12.66 -3.40 -0.46
CA THR A 505 11.64 -3.06 0.53
C THR A 505 11.40 -1.57 0.63
N GLY A 506 10.17 -1.15 0.55
CA GLY A 506 9.80 0.23 0.82
C GLY A 506 10.00 0.58 2.30
N GLY A 507 10.28 1.84 2.57
CA GLY A 507 10.49 2.33 3.92
C GLY A 507 10.89 3.80 3.95
N GLY A 508 11.20 4.30 5.16
CA GLY A 508 11.66 5.67 5.31
C GLY A 508 10.91 6.46 6.39
N THR A 509 11.07 7.78 6.33
CA THR A 509 10.51 8.70 7.32
C THR A 509 9.33 9.47 6.73
N SER A 510 8.17 9.32 7.34
CA SER A 510 6.93 10.01 6.95
C SER A 510 7.11 11.53 6.90
N LYS A 511 6.49 12.16 5.93
CA LYS A 511 6.34 13.63 5.83
C LYS A 511 5.07 14.11 6.55
N LEU A 512 4.03 13.25 6.59
CA LEU A 512 2.69 13.60 7.08
C LEU A 512 2.56 13.38 8.59
N PHE A 513 3.11 12.29 9.12
CA PHE A 513 2.82 11.85 10.47
C PHE A 513 4.00 12.06 11.43
N THR A 514 3.72 12.70 12.56
CA THR A 514 4.70 12.80 13.65
C THR A 514 4.93 11.43 14.29
N GLN A 515 6.10 11.27 14.93
CA GLN A 515 6.49 10.03 15.59
C GLN A 515 5.43 9.58 16.62
N PRO A 516 4.82 8.42 16.44
CA PRO A 516 3.84 7.89 17.39
C PRO A 516 4.50 7.47 18.71
N ALA A 517 3.68 7.36 19.76
CA ALA A 517 4.17 7.07 21.11
C ALA A 517 4.95 5.75 21.19
N TYR A 518 4.52 4.72 20.45
CA TYR A 518 5.16 3.39 20.47
C TYR A 518 6.56 3.39 19.84
N GLN A 519 6.90 4.33 18.97
CA GLN A 519 8.23 4.44 18.39
C GLN A 519 9.24 5.20 19.28
N LYS A 520 8.75 5.93 20.28
CA LYS A 520 9.62 6.73 21.17
C LYS A 520 10.57 5.83 21.96
N GLY A 521 11.87 6.17 21.91
CA GLY A 521 12.92 5.41 22.60
C GLY A 521 13.28 4.07 21.93
N VAL A 522 12.71 3.78 20.75
CA VAL A 522 13.04 2.63 19.90
C VAL A 522 13.71 3.08 18.62
N VAL A 523 13.04 3.94 17.88
CA VAL A 523 13.54 4.50 16.62
C VAL A 523 14.63 5.54 16.91
N ALA A 524 15.80 5.36 16.33
CA ALA A 524 16.92 6.27 16.48
C ALA A 524 16.60 7.66 15.93
N ASP A 525 17.16 8.70 16.55
CA ASP A 525 16.92 10.09 16.17
C ASP A 525 17.32 10.39 14.73
N THR A 526 18.33 9.69 14.21
CA THR A 526 18.80 9.83 12.82
C THR A 526 17.72 9.50 11.77
N PHE A 527 16.83 8.55 12.09
CA PHE A 527 15.70 8.21 11.20
C PHE A 527 14.47 9.09 11.45
N ALA A 528 14.17 9.37 12.73
CA ALA A 528 12.92 10.01 13.13
C ALA A 528 12.96 11.53 13.09
N LEU A 529 14.14 12.14 12.94
CA LEU A 529 14.30 13.59 12.95
C LEU A 529 14.12 14.18 11.55
N LYS A 530 13.12 15.04 11.41
CA LYS A 530 12.85 15.77 10.18
C LYS A 530 12.53 17.23 10.55
N THR A 531 13.28 18.18 10.01
CA THR A 531 13.06 19.63 10.26
C THR A 531 12.86 20.01 11.73
N GLY A 532 13.57 19.33 12.66
CA GLY A 532 13.46 19.55 14.11
C GLY A 532 12.28 18.82 14.79
N VAL A 533 11.42 18.17 14.02
CA VAL A 533 10.30 17.35 14.52
C VAL A 533 10.57 15.89 14.17
N ARG A 534 10.36 14.98 15.12
CA ARG A 534 10.45 13.55 14.85
C ARG A 534 9.18 13.07 14.18
N HIS A 535 9.34 12.28 13.14
CA HIS A 535 8.27 11.70 12.35
C HIS A 535 8.24 10.17 12.48
N ARG A 536 7.11 9.56 12.07
CA ARG A 536 7.00 8.11 11.97
C ARG A 536 8.03 7.56 10.99
N VAL A 537 8.61 6.40 11.32
CA VAL A 537 9.52 5.65 10.44
C VAL A 537 8.92 4.28 10.16
N THR A 538 8.99 3.85 8.93
CA THR A 538 8.52 2.55 8.43
C THR A 538 9.68 1.77 7.80
N PRO A 539 9.52 0.43 7.70
CA PRO A 539 8.45 -0.42 8.18
C PRO A 539 8.49 -0.64 9.70
N ASP A 540 7.49 -1.34 10.26
CA ASP A 540 7.47 -1.74 11.66
C ASP A 540 8.10 -3.11 11.88
N VAL A 541 7.86 -4.05 10.96
CA VAL A 541 8.35 -5.44 10.94
C VAL A 541 8.64 -5.87 9.51
N ALA A 542 9.30 -7.02 9.31
CA ALA A 542 9.56 -7.57 7.98
C ALA A 542 9.45 -9.09 7.92
N LEU A 543 9.18 -9.63 6.73
CA LEU A 543 9.31 -11.05 6.38
C LEU A 543 9.87 -11.19 4.97
N ASP A 544 9.93 -12.43 4.45
CA ASP A 544 10.38 -12.71 3.10
C ASP A 544 9.55 -11.96 2.06
N ALA A 545 10.23 -11.27 1.16
CA ALA A 545 9.63 -10.45 0.11
C ALA A 545 10.39 -10.54 -1.22
N ASP A 546 11.68 -10.92 -1.19
CA ASP A 546 12.51 -10.94 -2.37
C ASP A 546 11.97 -11.97 -3.39
N PRO A 547 11.60 -11.56 -4.62
CA PRO A 547 11.10 -12.48 -5.64
C PRO A 547 12.10 -13.61 -5.96
N GLU A 548 13.39 -13.39 -5.73
CA GLU A 548 14.42 -14.40 -5.96
C GLU A 548 14.42 -15.50 -4.89
N THR A 549 13.86 -15.22 -3.71
CA THR A 549 13.55 -16.20 -2.64
C THR A 549 12.05 -16.32 -2.40
N GLY A 550 11.23 -15.87 -3.34
CA GLY A 550 9.79 -15.67 -3.21
C GLY A 550 8.97 -16.95 -3.09
N TYR A 551 7.68 -16.78 -3.08
CA TYR A 551 6.68 -17.78 -2.78
C TYR A 551 6.07 -18.39 -4.05
N GLU A 552 5.85 -19.71 -4.05
CA GLU A 552 5.18 -20.41 -5.13
C GLU A 552 3.67 -20.27 -5.00
N VAL A 553 3.07 -19.56 -5.95
CA VAL A 553 1.61 -19.37 -6.05
C VAL A 553 1.06 -19.99 -7.32
N ALA A 554 -0.25 -20.22 -7.37
CA ALA A 554 -0.88 -20.75 -8.57
C ALA A 554 -2.33 -20.31 -8.75
N LEU A 555 -2.68 -19.93 -9.96
CA LEU A 555 -4.04 -19.55 -10.28
C LEU A 555 -4.41 -19.90 -11.72
N THR A 556 -5.73 -19.86 -11.99
CA THR A 556 -6.29 -20.07 -13.33
C THR A 556 -6.44 -18.74 -14.06
N GLU A 557 -5.64 -18.55 -15.09
CA GLU A 557 -5.71 -17.35 -15.92
C GLU A 557 -5.88 -17.68 -17.42
N PRO A 558 -6.41 -16.72 -18.20
CA PRO A 558 -6.46 -16.88 -19.65
C PRO A 558 -5.04 -16.75 -20.25
N ASP A 559 -4.68 -17.69 -21.14
CA ASP A 559 -3.52 -17.55 -22.01
C ASP A 559 -3.77 -16.47 -23.10
N ALA A 560 -2.77 -16.23 -23.94
CA ALA A 560 -2.85 -15.26 -25.03
C ALA A 560 -4.01 -15.54 -26.04
N ASN A 561 -4.57 -16.76 -26.05
CA ASN A 561 -5.69 -17.17 -26.89
C ASN A 561 -7.03 -17.19 -26.12
N GLY A 562 -7.03 -16.80 -24.85
CA GLY A 562 -8.21 -16.81 -23.98
C GLY A 562 -8.54 -18.18 -23.36
N HIS A 563 -7.67 -19.18 -23.49
CA HIS A 563 -7.85 -20.46 -22.82
C HIS A 563 -7.42 -20.34 -21.36
N LYS A 564 -8.31 -20.69 -20.45
CA LYS A 564 -8.02 -20.68 -19.01
C LYS A 564 -7.13 -21.87 -18.66
N THR A 565 -5.97 -21.58 -18.06
CA THR A 565 -4.99 -22.57 -17.64
C THR A 565 -4.56 -22.29 -16.21
N TYR A 566 -4.60 -23.33 -15.37
CA TYR A 566 -4.00 -23.27 -14.04
C TYR A 566 -2.49 -23.37 -14.18
N THR A 567 -1.76 -22.40 -13.66
CA THR A 567 -0.29 -22.34 -13.73
C THR A 567 0.28 -21.87 -12.40
N SER A 568 1.44 -22.42 -12.00
CA SER A 568 2.23 -21.94 -10.89
C SER A 568 3.38 -21.05 -11.35
N PHE A 569 3.74 -20.09 -10.53
CA PHE A 569 4.88 -19.20 -10.72
C PHE A 569 5.40 -18.71 -9.35
N VAL A 570 6.55 -18.04 -9.35
CA VAL A 570 7.14 -17.48 -8.14
C VAL A 570 6.92 -15.97 -8.12
N ILE A 571 6.47 -15.46 -6.99
CA ILE A 571 6.20 -14.06 -6.77
C ILE A 571 6.73 -13.63 -5.40
N GLY A 572 7.12 -12.37 -5.26
CA GLY A 572 7.58 -11.74 -4.04
C GLY A 572 6.96 -10.37 -3.89
N GLY A 573 7.71 -9.44 -3.34
CA GLY A 573 7.25 -8.11 -2.95
C GLY A 573 6.92 -8.05 -1.47
N THR A 574 6.78 -6.87 -0.94
CA THR A 574 6.24 -6.69 0.41
C THR A 574 4.79 -7.14 0.50
N SER A 575 4.14 -7.38 -0.65
CA SER A 575 2.89 -8.10 -0.82
C SER A 575 2.92 -9.55 -0.33
N LEU A 576 4.07 -10.23 -0.38
CA LEU A 576 4.23 -11.54 0.26
C LEU A 576 4.36 -11.40 1.78
N SER A 577 5.16 -10.45 2.24
CA SER A 577 5.44 -10.30 3.67
C SER A 577 4.22 -9.89 4.49
N SER A 578 3.33 -9.06 3.96
CA SER A 578 2.10 -8.63 4.65
C SER A 578 1.17 -9.79 5.00
N PRO A 579 0.73 -10.65 4.07
CA PRO A 579 -0.12 -11.80 4.38
C PRO A 579 0.60 -12.88 5.21
N LEU A 580 1.91 -13.06 5.06
CA LEU A 580 2.69 -13.92 5.96
C LEU A 580 2.62 -13.42 7.40
N PHE A 581 2.74 -12.09 7.62
CA PHE A 581 2.62 -11.51 8.95
C PHE A 581 1.18 -11.60 9.47
N ALA A 582 0.17 -11.37 8.63
CA ALA A 582 -1.23 -11.59 8.98
C ALA A 582 -1.49 -13.04 9.42
N GLY A 583 -0.85 -14.02 8.77
CA GLY A 583 -0.85 -15.42 9.18
C GLY A 583 -0.23 -15.63 10.56
N PHE A 584 0.90 -15.00 10.87
CA PHE A 584 1.48 -15.00 12.22
C PHE A 584 0.51 -14.44 13.26
N GLN A 585 -0.16 -13.34 12.95
CA GLN A 585 -1.17 -12.74 13.83
C GLN A 585 -2.37 -13.66 14.03
N ALA A 586 -2.79 -14.39 12.98
CA ALA A 586 -3.86 -15.37 13.09
C ALA A 586 -3.47 -16.54 14.01
N LEU A 587 -2.24 -17.05 13.91
CA LEU A 587 -1.72 -18.07 14.84
C LEU A 587 -1.68 -17.54 16.26
N ALA A 588 -1.19 -16.32 16.49
CA ALA A 588 -1.11 -15.69 17.80
C ALA A 588 -2.49 -15.43 18.42
N SER A 589 -3.49 -15.13 17.59
CA SER A 589 -4.88 -14.84 18.00
C SER A 589 -5.69 -16.08 18.33
N GLN A 590 -5.27 -17.28 17.93
CA GLN A 590 -6.03 -18.50 18.18
C GLN A 590 -6.28 -18.70 19.67
N GLY A 591 -7.56 -18.89 20.03
CA GLY A 591 -7.99 -19.12 21.42
C GLY A 591 -7.99 -17.89 22.32
N ARG A 592 -7.67 -16.71 21.81
CA ARG A 592 -7.80 -15.46 22.58
C ARG A 592 -9.26 -15.06 22.70
N HIS A 593 -9.62 -14.50 23.86
CA HIS A 593 -10.95 -13.94 24.10
C HIS A 593 -11.06 -12.45 23.74
N VAL A 594 -9.90 -11.83 23.48
CA VAL A 594 -9.81 -10.40 23.13
C VAL A 594 -8.92 -10.31 21.90
N ALA A 595 -9.37 -9.57 20.89
CA ALA A 595 -8.61 -9.30 19.68
C ALA A 595 -7.25 -8.66 20.03
N LEU A 596 -6.21 -8.97 19.24
CA LEU A 596 -4.93 -8.26 19.32
C LEU A 596 -5.09 -6.80 18.91
N GLY A 597 -5.95 -6.53 17.92
CA GLY A 597 -6.25 -5.19 17.43
C GLY A 597 -5.05 -4.54 16.75
N PHE A 598 -4.93 -3.21 16.89
CA PHE A 598 -3.77 -2.47 16.37
C PHE A 598 -2.49 -2.89 17.08
N ALA A 599 -1.60 -3.57 16.34
CA ALA A 599 -0.52 -4.37 16.92
C ALA A 599 0.69 -3.55 17.38
N ASN A 600 1.02 -2.43 16.74
CA ASN A 600 2.31 -1.74 16.97
C ASN A 600 2.65 -1.47 18.44
N PRO A 601 1.75 -0.99 19.31
CA PRO A 601 2.09 -0.78 20.72
C PRO A 601 2.57 -2.05 21.42
N VAL A 602 2.01 -3.21 21.09
CA VAL A 602 2.44 -4.52 21.63
C VAL A 602 3.76 -4.95 21.02
N LEU A 603 3.90 -4.88 19.69
CA LEU A 603 5.12 -5.28 18.97
C LEU A 603 6.33 -4.50 19.46
N TYR A 604 6.23 -3.19 19.57
CA TYR A 604 7.32 -2.33 20.06
C TYR A 604 7.64 -2.57 21.54
N ASN A 605 6.64 -2.91 22.35
CA ASN A 605 6.85 -3.27 23.77
C ASN A 605 7.57 -4.61 23.90
N LYS A 606 7.24 -5.61 23.08
CA LYS A 606 7.78 -6.99 23.09
C LYS A 606 9.04 -7.17 22.22
N ARG A 607 9.56 -6.14 21.58
CA ARG A 607 10.61 -6.21 20.55
C ARG A 607 11.83 -7.04 20.92
N ALA A 608 12.29 -6.97 22.17
CA ALA A 608 13.51 -7.67 22.61
C ALA A 608 13.39 -9.20 22.61
N THR A 609 12.18 -9.75 22.62
CA THR A 609 11.95 -11.20 22.73
C THR A 609 11.18 -11.76 21.53
N ALA A 610 10.38 -10.93 20.87
CA ALA A 610 9.47 -11.35 19.82
C ALA A 610 10.10 -11.37 18.42
N PHE A 611 11.20 -10.65 18.21
CA PHE A 611 11.80 -10.47 16.89
C PHE A 611 13.25 -10.94 16.82
N THR A 612 13.65 -11.28 15.59
CA THR A 612 15.04 -11.48 15.18
C THR A 612 15.46 -10.23 14.40
N ASP A 613 16.46 -9.54 14.91
CA ASP A 613 17.05 -8.35 14.27
C ASP A 613 17.74 -8.74 12.96
N ILE A 614 17.49 -8.00 11.88
CA ILE A 614 18.06 -8.25 10.56
C ILE A 614 19.15 -7.21 10.30
N VAL A 615 20.36 -7.69 10.11
CA VAL A 615 21.52 -6.83 9.88
C VAL A 615 22.21 -7.24 8.60
N ASN A 616 22.34 -6.32 7.66
CA ASN A 616 23.03 -6.60 6.41
C ASN A 616 24.51 -6.91 6.68
N PRO A 617 25.08 -7.94 6.02
CA PRO A 617 26.47 -8.31 6.22
C PRO A 617 27.41 -7.21 5.66
N ALA A 618 28.53 -7.01 6.37
CA ALA A 618 29.56 -6.05 5.93
C ALA A 618 30.19 -6.43 4.56
N THR A 619 30.20 -7.72 4.23
CA THR A 619 30.63 -8.20 2.90
C THR A 619 29.39 -8.54 2.08
N PRO A 620 29.18 -7.96 0.92
CA PRO A 620 28.01 -8.22 0.11
C PRO A 620 27.85 -9.71 -0.24
N ILE A 621 26.61 -10.18 -0.22
CA ILE A 621 26.20 -11.51 -0.67
C ILE A 621 25.72 -11.37 -2.10
N ALA A 622 26.24 -12.22 -2.99
CA ALA A 622 25.83 -12.26 -4.39
C ALA A 622 25.42 -13.67 -4.78
N PHE A 623 24.50 -13.75 -5.72
CA PHE A 623 24.06 -14.98 -6.37
C PHE A 623 23.85 -14.74 -7.87
N SER A 624 23.57 -15.79 -8.64
CA SER A 624 23.38 -15.67 -10.08
C SER A 624 22.11 -16.37 -10.54
N THR A 625 21.60 -15.97 -11.69
CA THR A 625 20.56 -16.72 -12.39
C THR A 625 21.05 -18.12 -12.80
N GLN A 626 20.13 -19.05 -13.06
CA GLN A 626 20.48 -20.44 -13.47
C GLN A 626 21.31 -20.48 -14.75
N SER A 627 21.16 -19.51 -15.64
CA SER A 627 21.95 -19.36 -16.88
C SER A 627 23.26 -18.63 -16.66
N GLY A 628 23.51 -18.04 -15.49
CA GLY A 628 24.62 -17.14 -15.24
C GLY A 628 24.55 -15.83 -16.02
N ALA A 629 23.37 -15.49 -16.59
CA ALA A 629 23.19 -14.28 -17.39
C ALA A 629 23.15 -12.99 -16.57
N TYR A 630 22.80 -13.12 -15.30
CA TYR A 630 22.75 -11.99 -14.37
C TYR A 630 23.41 -12.38 -13.05
N VAL A 631 24.03 -11.39 -12.43
CA VAL A 631 24.49 -11.41 -11.04
C VAL A 631 23.63 -10.43 -10.25
N LEU A 632 23.16 -10.87 -9.10
CA LEU A 632 22.39 -10.07 -8.17
C LEU A 632 23.18 -9.92 -6.87
N VAL A 633 23.10 -8.74 -6.26
CA VAL A 633 23.73 -8.43 -4.97
C VAL A 633 22.66 -8.03 -3.99
N LEU A 634 22.58 -8.74 -2.86
CA LEU A 634 21.56 -8.62 -1.84
C LEU A 634 21.84 -7.51 -0.85
N GLY A 635 20.78 -6.99 -0.23
CA GLY A 635 20.85 -6.01 0.85
C GLY A 635 21.39 -4.64 0.39
N GLN A 636 21.20 -4.33 -0.88
CA GLN A 636 21.65 -3.09 -1.51
C GLN A 636 20.43 -2.22 -1.87
N ASP A 637 19.89 -1.55 -0.89
CA ASP A 637 18.81 -0.60 -1.10
C ASP A 637 19.35 0.80 -1.49
N THR A 638 18.47 1.71 -1.87
CA THR A 638 18.80 3.07 -2.32
C THR A 638 19.37 3.93 -1.18
N SER A 639 18.53 4.68 -0.46
CA SER A 639 18.96 5.42 0.73
C SER A 639 18.59 4.73 2.04
N LEU A 640 17.91 3.59 1.98
CA LEU A 640 17.50 2.81 3.14
C LEU A 640 18.64 1.89 3.60
N VAL A 641 18.66 1.55 4.89
CA VAL A 641 19.79 0.80 5.46
C VAL A 641 19.31 -0.26 6.46
N GLY A 642 19.81 -1.50 6.30
CA GLY A 642 19.61 -2.59 7.25
C GLY A 642 20.75 -2.63 8.27
N ILE A 643 20.50 -2.13 9.47
CA ILE A 643 21.49 -2.01 10.54
C ILE A 643 21.00 -2.63 11.85
N LYS A 644 21.90 -2.79 12.82
CA LYS A 644 21.55 -3.34 14.13
C LYS A 644 20.52 -2.47 14.88
N GLY A 645 19.52 -3.13 15.39
CA GLY A 645 18.39 -2.53 16.09
C GLY A 645 17.27 -2.14 15.11
N PHE A 646 16.44 -1.17 15.47
CA PHE A 646 15.43 -0.68 14.52
C PHE A 646 16.09 0.02 13.34
N ASP A 647 15.67 -0.32 12.14
CA ASP A 647 16.09 0.33 10.89
C ASP A 647 14.90 0.62 9.96
N ASN A 648 15.16 1.29 8.84
CA ASN A 648 14.14 1.73 7.89
C ASN A 648 13.96 0.78 6.68
N THR A 649 14.46 -0.45 6.78
CA THR A 649 14.25 -1.53 5.80
C THR A 649 13.47 -2.70 6.42
N THR A 650 13.75 -3.05 7.67
CA THR A 650 13.16 -4.22 8.34
C THR A 650 12.46 -3.91 9.66
N GLY A 651 12.48 -2.65 10.11
CA GLY A 651 11.83 -2.22 11.33
C GLY A 651 12.39 -2.89 12.58
N LEU A 652 11.56 -3.63 13.30
CA LEU A 652 11.92 -4.44 14.46
C LEU A 652 12.60 -5.77 14.08
N GLY A 653 12.66 -6.09 12.77
CA GLY A 653 13.12 -7.36 12.24
C GLY A 653 11.99 -8.37 11.99
N THR A 654 12.32 -9.65 11.91
CA THR A 654 11.38 -10.73 11.58
C THR A 654 10.83 -11.43 12.82
N PRO A 655 9.58 -11.93 12.82
CA PRO A 655 9.01 -12.70 13.94
C PRO A 655 9.90 -13.88 14.32
N ALA A 656 10.22 -14.03 15.61
CA ALA A 656 11.12 -15.06 16.14
C ALA A 656 10.39 -16.40 16.39
N GLY A 657 9.56 -16.84 15.47
CA GLY A 657 8.86 -18.11 15.50
C GLY A 657 7.97 -18.29 16.73
N LEU A 658 8.12 -19.43 17.42
CA LEU A 658 7.33 -19.72 18.62
C LEU A 658 7.46 -18.66 19.71
N ARG A 659 8.61 -18.01 19.84
CA ARG A 659 8.79 -16.91 20.83
C ARG A 659 7.88 -15.73 20.54
N PHE A 660 7.70 -15.41 19.26
CA PHE A 660 6.74 -14.39 18.84
C PHE A 660 5.32 -14.77 19.24
N LEU A 661 4.86 -15.99 18.87
CA LEU A 661 3.51 -16.46 19.21
C LEU A 661 3.22 -16.43 20.70
N LEU A 662 4.19 -16.89 21.53
CA LEU A 662 4.04 -16.89 22.98
C LEU A 662 4.03 -15.47 23.56
N SER A 663 4.82 -14.55 22.99
CA SER A 663 4.86 -13.16 23.47
C SER A 663 3.56 -12.41 23.19
N GLU A 664 2.93 -12.66 22.04
CA GLU A 664 1.65 -12.04 21.67
C GLU A 664 0.47 -12.61 22.49
N ARG A 665 0.57 -13.86 22.95
CA ARG A 665 -0.45 -14.49 23.81
C ARG A 665 -0.36 -14.09 25.27
N SER A 666 0.77 -13.55 25.72
CA SER A 666 1.02 -13.11 27.11
C SER A 666 0.57 -11.66 27.34
#